data_98e0f9c973ebdc84f91fc0cb54e19618
#
_entry.id   98e0f9c973ebdc84f91fc0cb54e19618
#
_cell.length_a   1.000
_cell.length_b   1.000
_cell.length_c   1.000
_cell.angle_alpha   90.00
_cell.angle_beta   90.00
_cell.angle_gamma   90.00
#
_symmetry.space_group_name_H-M   'P 1'
#
loop_
_entity.id
_entity.type
_entity.pdbx_description
1 polymer ?
#
loop_
_entity_poly.entity_id
_entity_poly.type
_entity_poly.pdbx_seq_one_letter_code
_entity_poly.pdbx_strand_id
1 'polypeptide(L)'
;MKKLLTTLFALLMTTAGTQAQVSFGHAEKINKGWSFLRVDSAWNVSERPAMKEKAFDDTRWRKVDLPHDWGVELPMSPDKGSCQGYLPGGVAWYRLHIPVGKLTEGRRHYIYFEGVYNYSEVYLNGHLLGKRPSGFASFLYDMTPYLEKDDNVVAVRVNHAQEFDSRWYTGSGIYRNVWLVSAPEVHLAQWGTAYRLTAINKSKATVEVDVETSGEGRVKSEELKIKNEKLSATVELIDKDGKVVATAKTTIGSSEKKTVKLTVKNPQRWTLERPYLYMLRTVLNAAKAEDNDTSVVRAGLRTLDFSPNKGFALNGEWMKVKGVCVHDDAGVLGVAVPKEVWRRRLAELKDIGVNAIRLSHNPHAPELYDLCDEMGLLVMDEASDEWEFPKRKWMKGWNAGKPEFQGTYTYFEEWIDRDVADMVRRDRCHPCVFLWSIGNEVDYPNDPYSHPVLNGDGTGFTQPAYGGYKPEQPNAERIGIIAQRLAKIVKDIDPSRPTTGALAGVVMSNATAYPSAVDVVGYNYTESRYGIDHKTYPERIIYGSENRHDLPAWKAVTDNEHIFGQFLWTGIDYLGESGQWPARGSSAGLLDLAGWRKPLGWYRAALLSTKPVCYIGTYRNVSRPGRNGNNRRNQRPNINAPGRWNWEKGDSVNVVCITNGKDARLLLNGKEVGGKPGHDESTGALMWSVAYEPGTLRCETDNGAAYELTTTGKPYALKVTTDSVAHVFVEVVDEGGNTVTTADNEVTLMVRGARLLGMEHGNIADATITGRQQRNRLRTHGGRLVAYIQPEEGTTMFTVRASSPFLEGGTLTINR
;
A
#
# COMPACT_ATOMS: atom_id res chain seq x y z
N MET A 1 26.67 9.89 35.40
CA MET A 1 26.44 8.62 34.67
C MET A 1 24.97 8.31 34.43
N LYS A 2 24.03 8.26 35.39
CA LYS A 2 22.59 7.99 35.13
C LYS A 2 21.91 9.01 34.17
N LYS A 3 22.21 10.31 34.28
CA LYS A 3 21.66 11.33 33.38
C LYS A 3 22.18 11.24 31.92
N LEU A 4 23.45 10.83 31.74
CA LEU A 4 24.04 10.62 30.42
C LEU A 4 23.40 9.37 29.71
N LEU A 5 23.15 8.30 30.47
CA LEU A 5 22.47 7.12 29.97
C LEU A 5 21.01 7.43 29.58
N THR A 6 20.30 8.27 30.35
CA THR A 6 18.90 8.64 30.05
C THR A 6 18.82 9.54 28.81
N THR A 7 19.82 10.43 28.59
CA THR A 7 19.87 11.29 27.39
C THR A 7 20.27 10.51 26.14
N LEU A 8 21.19 9.55 26.26
CA LEU A 8 21.54 8.62 25.18
C LEU A 8 20.37 7.70 24.83
N PHE A 9 19.58 7.28 25.83
CA PHE A 9 18.38 6.47 25.67
C PHE A 9 17.22 7.26 25.03
N ALA A 10 17.06 8.54 25.38
CA ALA A 10 16.08 9.43 24.73
C ALA A 10 16.47 9.74 23.27
N LEU A 11 17.78 9.86 22.96
CA LEU A 11 18.27 10.03 21.59
C LEU A 11 18.07 8.75 20.74
N LEU A 12 18.23 7.56 21.33
CA LEU A 12 17.90 6.29 20.69
C LEU A 12 16.39 6.11 20.46
N MET A 13 15.55 6.65 21.35
CA MET A 13 14.08 6.59 21.18
C MET A 13 13.56 7.54 20.09
N THR A 14 14.23 8.67 19.84
CA THR A 14 13.84 9.63 18.80
C THR A 14 14.29 9.19 17.39
N THR A 15 15.31 8.32 17.28
CA THR A 15 15.74 7.70 16.02
C THR A 15 15.10 6.34 15.77
N ALA A 16 14.49 5.70 16.77
CA ALA A 16 13.79 4.41 16.66
C ALA A 16 12.33 4.54 16.14
N GLY A 17 11.95 5.66 15.52
CA GLY A 17 10.62 5.90 14.99
C GLY A 17 10.25 5.06 13.76
N THR A 18 11.23 4.43 13.10
CA THR A 18 11.00 3.50 11.98
C THR A 18 11.76 2.21 12.28
N GLN A 19 11.13 1.06 11.98
CA GLN A 19 11.87 -0.19 11.96
C GLN A 19 13.04 0.01 11.01
N ALA A 20 14.27 -0.32 11.45
CA ALA A 20 15.43 -0.17 10.58
C ALA A 20 15.26 -1.11 9.38
N GLN A 21 14.97 -0.55 8.21
CA GLN A 21 14.90 -1.31 6.95
C GLN A 21 16.23 -1.97 6.63
N VAL A 22 17.31 -1.33 7.09
CA VAL A 22 18.64 -1.91 7.17
C VAL A 22 18.81 -2.50 8.56
N SER A 23 19.03 -3.79 8.65
CA SER A 23 19.05 -4.55 9.91
C SER A 23 20.48 -4.84 10.42
N PHE A 24 21.46 -4.04 10.01
CA PHE A 24 22.87 -4.16 10.42
C PHE A 24 23.63 -2.85 10.18
N GLY A 25 24.78 -2.70 10.79
CA GLY A 25 25.67 -1.57 10.58
C GLY A 25 25.09 -0.23 11.05
N HIS A 26 25.77 0.82 10.63
CA HIS A 26 25.27 2.19 10.74
C HIS A 26 24.70 2.62 9.39
N ALA A 27 23.40 2.86 9.34
CA ALA A 27 22.66 3.21 8.12
C ALA A 27 22.28 4.70 8.13
N GLU A 28 22.59 5.41 7.05
CA GLU A 28 22.19 6.80 6.80
C GLU A 28 21.34 6.89 5.53
N LYS A 29 20.21 7.61 5.58
CA LYS A 29 19.44 7.93 4.38
C LYS A 29 20.22 8.91 3.50
N ILE A 30 20.42 8.53 2.23
CA ILE A 30 21.10 9.37 1.23
C ILE A 30 20.13 9.83 0.15
N ASN A 31 19.00 10.34 0.57
CA ASN A 31 17.89 10.71 -0.32
C ASN A 31 18.07 12.08 -1.00
N LYS A 32 19.02 12.93 -0.58
CA LYS A 32 19.15 14.31 -1.03
C LYS A 32 20.21 14.50 -2.11
N GLY A 33 19.92 15.43 -3.01
CA GLY A 33 20.91 15.97 -3.94
C GLY A 33 21.29 15.08 -5.11
N TRP A 34 20.47 14.13 -5.48
CA TRP A 34 20.68 13.29 -6.66
C TRP A 34 20.59 14.11 -7.94
N SER A 35 21.53 13.93 -8.86
CA SER A 35 21.44 14.41 -10.24
C SER A 35 20.56 13.46 -11.03
N PHE A 36 19.56 13.97 -11.75
CA PHE A 36 18.59 13.20 -12.51
C PHE A 36 18.56 13.64 -13.97
N LEU A 37 18.56 12.68 -14.88
CA LEU A 37 18.38 12.91 -16.32
C LEU A 37 17.52 11.82 -16.92
N ARG A 38 16.40 12.19 -17.52
CA ARG A 38 15.63 11.29 -18.39
C ARG A 38 16.22 11.29 -19.79
N VAL A 39 16.42 10.11 -20.37
CA VAL A 39 16.97 9.91 -21.72
C VAL A 39 15.88 9.36 -22.63
N ASP A 40 15.41 10.17 -23.57
CA ASP A 40 14.47 9.78 -24.59
C ASP A 40 14.50 10.74 -25.80
N SER A 41 13.86 10.31 -26.90
CA SER A 41 13.77 11.11 -28.12
C SER A 41 12.94 12.41 -27.96
N ALA A 42 11.95 12.42 -27.04
CA ALA A 42 11.11 13.59 -26.80
C ALA A 42 11.91 14.76 -26.17
N TRP A 43 12.99 14.43 -25.46
CA TRP A 43 13.89 15.42 -24.82
C TRP A 43 15.17 15.67 -25.63
N ASN A 44 15.30 15.03 -26.81
CA ASN A 44 16.52 15.04 -27.62
C ASN A 44 17.79 14.66 -26.83
N VAL A 45 17.63 13.77 -25.83
CA VAL A 45 18.73 13.26 -25.02
C VAL A 45 18.93 11.79 -25.33
N SER A 46 20.07 11.46 -25.90
CA SER A 46 20.48 10.09 -26.17
C SER A 46 21.20 9.49 -24.97
N GLU A 47 20.93 8.24 -24.68
CA GLU A 47 21.67 7.49 -23.68
C GLU A 47 23.14 7.31 -24.12
N ARG A 48 24.07 7.51 -23.19
CA ARG A 48 25.51 7.35 -23.42
C ARG A 48 26.09 6.35 -22.45
N PRO A 49 26.83 5.34 -22.90
CA PRO A 49 27.49 4.37 -22.01
C PRO A 49 28.37 5.01 -20.93
N ALA A 50 28.93 6.19 -21.22
CA ALA A 50 29.76 6.94 -20.27
C ALA A 50 28.98 7.53 -19.06
N MET A 51 27.64 7.52 -19.06
CA MET A 51 26.83 8.07 -17.95
C MET A 51 27.04 7.32 -16.62
N LYS A 52 27.54 6.09 -16.67
CA LYS A 52 27.96 5.32 -15.48
C LYS A 52 29.32 5.71 -14.94
N GLU A 53 30.18 6.33 -15.76
CA GLU A 53 31.57 6.59 -15.42
C GLU A 53 31.72 7.72 -14.40
N LYS A 54 32.67 7.60 -13.48
CA LYS A 54 32.95 8.62 -12.45
C LYS A 54 33.22 10.01 -13.06
N ALA A 55 33.99 10.06 -14.15
CA ALA A 55 34.39 11.30 -14.81
C ALA A 55 33.30 11.95 -15.67
N PHE A 56 32.12 11.36 -15.78
CA PHE A 56 31.02 11.93 -16.56
C PHE A 56 30.52 13.22 -15.91
N ASP A 57 30.41 14.31 -16.70
CA ASP A 57 29.90 15.60 -16.24
C ASP A 57 28.37 15.59 -16.13
N ASP A 58 27.86 15.58 -14.91
CA ASP A 58 26.42 15.65 -14.57
C ASP A 58 26.03 17.00 -13.94
N THR A 59 26.86 18.03 -14.03
CA THR A 59 26.62 19.36 -13.43
C THR A 59 25.35 20.04 -13.98
N ARG A 60 24.96 19.70 -15.21
CA ARG A 60 23.76 20.22 -15.87
C ARG A 60 22.50 19.41 -15.61
N TRP A 61 22.62 18.28 -14.89
CA TRP A 61 21.46 17.46 -14.58
C TRP A 61 20.61 18.10 -13.49
N ARG A 62 19.31 17.90 -13.58
CA ARG A 62 18.38 18.39 -12.57
C ARG A 62 18.67 17.75 -11.21
N LYS A 63 18.68 18.54 -10.14
CA LYS A 63 18.75 18.00 -8.79
C LYS A 63 17.37 17.56 -8.31
N VAL A 64 17.30 16.36 -7.75
CA VAL A 64 16.09 15.78 -7.16
C VAL A 64 16.40 15.18 -5.80
N ASP A 65 15.39 15.13 -4.95
CA ASP A 65 15.41 14.38 -3.71
C ASP A 65 14.55 13.11 -3.86
N LEU A 66 14.95 12.02 -3.22
CA LEU A 66 14.21 10.79 -3.15
C LEU A 66 13.22 10.80 -1.96
N PRO A 67 12.16 10.03 -2.00
CA PRO A 67 11.62 9.25 -3.12
C PRO A 67 11.21 10.09 -4.32
N HIS A 68 11.44 9.58 -5.54
CA HIS A 68 11.18 10.31 -6.77
C HIS A 68 10.52 9.42 -7.82
N ASP A 69 9.34 9.84 -8.30
CA ASP A 69 8.57 9.21 -9.37
C ASP A 69 8.41 10.21 -10.52
N TRP A 70 9.14 10.01 -11.61
CA TRP A 70 9.07 10.95 -12.76
C TRP A 70 7.81 10.77 -13.61
N GLY A 71 7.11 9.60 -13.51
CA GLY A 71 5.93 9.35 -14.33
C GLY A 71 4.82 10.37 -14.10
N VAL A 72 4.55 10.74 -12.82
CA VAL A 72 3.54 11.75 -12.48
C VAL A 72 4.02 13.21 -12.69
N GLU A 73 5.27 13.42 -13.04
CA GLU A 73 5.80 14.74 -13.37
C GLU A 73 5.52 15.14 -14.83
N LEU A 74 5.12 14.16 -15.63
CA LEU A 74 4.90 14.31 -17.06
C LEU A 74 3.40 14.39 -17.38
N PRO A 75 3.04 15.02 -18.50
CA PRO A 75 1.65 15.06 -18.92
C PRO A 75 1.14 13.67 -19.29
N MET A 76 -0.10 13.37 -18.90
CA MET A 76 -0.84 12.24 -19.42
C MET A 76 -1.06 12.38 -20.93
N SER A 77 -1.13 11.26 -21.65
CA SER A 77 -1.44 11.25 -23.08
C SER A 77 -2.37 10.09 -23.42
N PRO A 78 -3.37 10.30 -24.32
CA PRO A 78 -4.21 9.21 -24.83
C PRO A 78 -3.44 8.15 -25.63
N ASP A 79 -2.17 8.43 -26.01
CA ASP A 79 -1.27 7.49 -26.69
C ASP A 79 -0.61 6.51 -25.71
N LYS A 80 -0.70 6.80 -24.40
CA LYS A 80 -0.25 5.90 -23.34
C LYS A 80 -1.37 4.94 -22.91
N GLY A 81 -1.00 3.84 -22.25
CA GLY A 81 -1.96 2.80 -21.88
C GLY A 81 -2.87 3.18 -20.71
N SER A 82 -4.14 2.83 -20.81
CA SER A 82 -5.09 2.95 -19.68
C SER A 82 -4.66 2.09 -18.49
N CYS A 83 -3.95 0.97 -18.73
CA CYS A 83 -3.39 0.14 -17.68
C CYS A 83 -2.47 0.92 -16.75
N GLN A 84 -1.71 1.89 -17.26
CA GLN A 84 -0.80 2.76 -16.48
C GLN A 84 -1.39 4.16 -16.22
N GLY A 85 -2.71 4.35 -16.34
CA GLY A 85 -3.33 5.66 -16.10
C GLY A 85 -2.95 6.71 -17.14
N TYR A 86 -2.60 6.28 -18.35
CA TYR A 86 -2.14 7.16 -19.44
C TYR A 86 -0.87 7.96 -19.12
N LEU A 87 -0.09 7.49 -18.15
CA LEU A 87 1.18 8.08 -17.73
C LEU A 87 2.36 7.39 -18.45
N PRO A 88 3.45 8.13 -18.73
CA PRO A 88 4.61 7.57 -19.42
C PRO A 88 5.61 6.89 -18.49
N GLY A 89 6.30 5.88 -19.00
CA GLY A 89 7.54 5.32 -18.46
C GLY A 89 8.78 5.94 -19.08
N GLY A 90 9.74 5.12 -19.54
CA GLY A 90 10.96 5.54 -20.24
C GLY A 90 12.25 5.12 -19.53
N VAL A 91 13.37 5.72 -19.92
CA VAL A 91 14.69 5.44 -19.33
C VAL A 91 15.23 6.69 -18.65
N ALA A 92 15.84 6.52 -17.47
CA ALA A 92 16.47 7.63 -16.77
C ALA A 92 17.74 7.18 -16.03
N TRP A 93 18.57 8.17 -15.74
CA TRP A 93 19.76 8.03 -14.92
C TRP A 93 19.69 8.92 -13.69
N TYR A 94 20.17 8.36 -12.58
CA TYR A 94 20.42 9.08 -11.34
C TYR A 94 21.89 8.98 -11.00
N ARG A 95 22.47 10.07 -10.47
CA ARG A 95 23.85 10.07 -9.98
C ARG A 95 23.95 10.77 -8.64
N LEU A 96 24.76 10.21 -7.75
CA LEU A 96 25.04 10.78 -6.43
C LEU A 96 26.56 10.78 -6.19
N HIS A 97 27.10 11.93 -5.87
CA HIS A 97 28.49 12.08 -5.43
C HIS A 97 28.55 11.88 -3.91
N ILE A 98 29.27 10.87 -3.47
CA ILE A 98 29.49 10.55 -2.06
C ILE A 98 30.88 11.04 -1.66
N PRO A 99 30.97 12.09 -0.79
CA PRO A 99 32.25 12.60 -0.30
C PRO A 99 32.98 11.54 0.53
N VAL A 100 34.31 11.48 0.43
CA VAL A 100 35.19 10.58 1.21
C VAL A 100 34.90 10.64 2.72
N GLY A 101 34.60 11.81 3.27
CA GLY A 101 34.32 11.99 4.69
C GLY A 101 33.07 11.26 5.20
N LYS A 102 32.24 10.71 4.30
CA LYS A 102 31.11 9.84 4.66
C LYS A 102 31.47 8.35 4.75
N LEU A 103 32.66 8.00 4.31
CA LEU A 103 33.14 6.60 4.27
C LEU A 103 34.20 6.41 5.37
N THR A 104 33.97 5.42 6.22
CA THR A 104 34.89 5.10 7.32
C THR A 104 35.96 4.08 6.88
N GLU A 105 37.22 4.42 6.92
CA GLU A 105 38.30 3.50 6.56
C GLU A 105 38.29 2.23 7.43
N GLY A 106 38.55 1.08 6.81
CA GLY A 106 38.60 -0.21 7.50
C GLY A 106 37.21 -0.84 7.76
N ARG A 107 36.14 -0.23 7.29
CA ARG A 107 34.79 -0.80 7.36
C ARG A 107 34.32 -1.23 5.98
N ARG A 108 33.33 -2.10 5.96
CA ARG A 108 32.57 -2.44 4.74
C ARG A 108 31.50 -1.38 4.51
N HIS A 109 31.21 -1.09 3.25
CA HIS A 109 30.19 -0.13 2.85
C HIS A 109 29.24 -0.75 1.86
N TYR A 110 27.95 -0.51 2.09
CA TYR A 110 26.88 -1.03 1.26
C TYR A 110 25.93 0.08 0.86
N ILE A 111 25.26 -0.10 -0.28
CA ILE A 111 24.13 0.72 -0.66
C ILE A 111 22.88 -0.14 -0.70
N TYR A 112 21.81 0.32 -0.03
CA TYR A 112 20.53 -0.38 0.05
C TYR A 112 19.43 0.46 -0.57
N PHE A 113 18.68 -0.15 -1.49
CA PHE A 113 17.52 0.43 -2.14
C PHE A 113 16.26 -0.26 -1.64
N GLU A 114 15.26 0.51 -1.21
CA GLU A 114 13.96 -0.03 -0.81
C GLU A 114 13.07 -0.38 -2.02
N GLY A 115 13.29 0.25 -3.17
CA GLY A 115 12.61 -0.02 -4.44
C GLY A 115 13.00 0.94 -5.56
N VAL A 116 13.19 0.40 -6.76
CA VAL A 116 13.52 1.15 -7.99
C VAL A 116 12.73 0.57 -9.15
N TYR A 117 11.80 1.32 -9.70
CA TYR A 117 10.95 0.84 -10.79
C TYR A 117 11.43 1.33 -12.14
N ASN A 118 11.92 0.44 -13.03
CA ASN A 118 12.31 -0.95 -12.87
C ASN A 118 13.58 -1.25 -13.64
N TYR A 119 13.93 -2.52 -13.83
CA TYR A 119 15.16 -2.99 -14.53
C TYR A 119 16.39 -2.15 -14.17
N SER A 120 16.61 -1.95 -12.85
CA SER A 120 17.68 -1.11 -12.35
C SER A 120 19.07 -1.74 -12.54
N GLU A 121 20.04 -0.91 -12.91
CA GLU A 121 21.48 -1.22 -12.90
C GLU A 121 22.16 -0.19 -12.00
N VAL A 122 22.93 -0.66 -11.02
CA VAL A 122 23.64 0.21 -10.07
C VAL A 122 25.13 0.10 -10.28
N TYR A 123 25.78 1.24 -10.42
CA TYR A 123 27.23 1.34 -10.65
C TYR A 123 27.89 2.19 -9.55
N LEU A 124 29.12 1.86 -9.20
CA LEU A 124 30.01 2.68 -8.39
C LEU A 124 31.29 2.95 -9.17
N ASN A 125 31.61 4.22 -9.42
CA ASN A 125 32.80 4.63 -10.17
C ASN A 125 32.95 3.94 -11.55
N GLY A 126 31.83 3.65 -12.21
CA GLY A 126 31.77 2.93 -13.49
C GLY A 126 31.67 1.41 -13.36
N HIS A 127 31.94 0.82 -12.21
CA HIS A 127 31.85 -0.62 -11.94
C HIS A 127 30.41 -1.03 -11.64
N LEU A 128 29.89 -2.05 -12.31
CA LEU A 128 28.56 -2.59 -12.04
C LEU A 128 28.54 -3.30 -10.68
N LEU A 129 27.74 -2.80 -9.73
CA LEU A 129 27.49 -3.47 -8.45
C LEU A 129 26.45 -4.58 -8.61
N GLY A 130 25.40 -4.34 -9.40
CA GLY A 130 24.37 -5.34 -9.66
C GLY A 130 23.20 -4.81 -10.46
N LYS A 131 22.28 -5.74 -10.77
CA LYS A 131 21.02 -5.49 -11.49
C LYS A 131 19.86 -6.02 -10.66
N ARG A 132 18.71 -5.34 -10.74
CA ARG A 132 17.44 -5.82 -10.19
C ARG A 132 16.30 -5.51 -11.17
N PRO A 133 15.74 -6.50 -11.87
CA PRO A 133 14.62 -6.29 -12.78
C PRO A 133 13.33 -5.91 -12.06
N SER A 134 13.00 -6.61 -10.95
CA SER A 134 11.81 -6.32 -10.17
C SER A 134 11.85 -4.90 -9.60
N GLY A 135 10.83 -4.11 -9.95
CA GLY A 135 10.68 -2.75 -9.44
C GLY A 135 10.23 -2.68 -7.98
N PHE A 136 9.68 -3.76 -7.44
CA PHE A 136 9.08 -3.80 -6.10
C PHE A 136 10.00 -4.35 -5.02
N ALA A 137 11.05 -5.07 -5.41
CA ALA A 137 11.97 -5.71 -4.49
C ALA A 137 12.96 -4.71 -3.89
N SER A 138 13.26 -4.88 -2.60
CA SER A 138 14.38 -4.20 -1.94
C SER A 138 15.67 -4.99 -2.17
N PHE A 139 16.81 -4.30 -2.28
CA PHE A 139 18.10 -4.95 -2.56
C PHE A 139 19.29 -4.19 -2.00
N LEU A 140 20.37 -4.92 -1.76
CA LEU A 140 21.60 -4.45 -1.16
C LEU A 140 22.80 -4.81 -2.04
N TYR A 141 23.74 -3.87 -2.23
CA TYR A 141 24.99 -4.11 -2.93
C TYR A 141 26.20 -3.68 -2.08
N ASP A 142 27.25 -4.49 -2.13
CA ASP A 142 28.54 -4.18 -1.50
C ASP A 142 29.34 -3.21 -2.38
N MET A 143 29.64 -2.03 -1.84
CA MET A 143 30.43 -0.99 -2.48
C MET A 143 31.94 -1.16 -2.25
N THR A 144 32.31 -1.86 -1.18
CA THR A 144 33.69 -1.90 -0.62
C THR A 144 34.77 -2.23 -1.67
N PRO A 145 34.57 -3.19 -2.60
CA PRO A 145 35.61 -3.55 -3.57
C PRO A 145 35.95 -2.45 -4.60
N TYR A 146 35.05 -1.48 -4.79
CA TYR A 146 35.15 -0.45 -5.83
C TYR A 146 35.25 0.97 -5.28
N LEU A 147 35.45 1.11 -3.95
CA LEU A 147 35.65 2.41 -3.33
C LEU A 147 37.02 2.97 -3.69
N GLU A 148 37.06 4.25 -4.02
CA GLU A 148 38.25 5.02 -4.26
C GLU A 148 38.56 5.96 -3.08
N LYS A 149 39.83 6.43 -2.99
CA LYS A 149 40.27 7.34 -1.92
C LYS A 149 39.74 8.76 -2.04
N ASP A 150 39.27 9.11 -3.24
CA ASP A 150 38.59 10.38 -3.56
C ASP A 150 37.09 10.23 -3.42
N ASP A 151 36.33 11.27 -3.88
CA ASP A 151 34.88 11.19 -3.97
C ASP A 151 34.43 10.01 -4.85
N ASN A 152 33.39 9.37 -4.40
CA ASN A 152 32.81 8.22 -5.10
C ASN A 152 31.49 8.60 -5.76
N VAL A 153 31.23 8.04 -6.93
CA VAL A 153 30.00 8.32 -7.68
C VAL A 153 29.17 7.07 -7.85
N VAL A 154 27.98 7.08 -7.25
CA VAL A 154 26.95 6.08 -7.52
C VAL A 154 26.16 6.53 -8.75
N ALA A 155 26.03 5.68 -9.75
CA ALA A 155 25.16 5.90 -10.89
C ALA A 155 24.11 4.78 -10.97
N VAL A 156 22.84 5.16 -11.16
CA VAL A 156 21.71 4.22 -11.26
C VAL A 156 21.00 4.45 -12.59
N ARG A 157 20.99 3.42 -13.40
CA ARG A 157 20.17 3.35 -14.61
C ARG A 157 18.84 2.72 -14.26
N VAL A 158 17.75 3.37 -14.64
CA VAL A 158 16.39 2.86 -14.47
C VAL A 158 15.76 2.73 -15.86
N ASN A 159 15.27 1.57 -16.20
CA ASN A 159 14.73 1.28 -17.52
C ASN A 159 13.28 0.81 -17.46
N HIS A 160 12.35 1.75 -17.46
CA HIS A 160 10.92 1.50 -17.59
C HIS A 160 10.43 1.76 -19.02
N ALA A 161 11.20 1.33 -20.03
CA ALA A 161 10.80 1.48 -21.44
C ALA A 161 9.68 0.51 -21.84
N GLN A 162 9.48 -0.59 -21.10
CA GLN A 162 8.30 -1.43 -21.20
C GLN A 162 7.17 -0.78 -20.39
N GLU A 163 6.57 0.27 -20.93
CA GLU A 163 5.61 1.13 -20.23
C GLU A 163 4.29 0.45 -19.85
N PHE A 164 3.98 -0.72 -20.44
CA PHE A 164 2.71 -1.43 -20.26
C PHE A 164 2.93 -2.77 -19.56
N ASP A 165 3.73 -2.76 -18.50
CA ASP A 165 4.19 -3.97 -17.82
C ASP A 165 3.34 -4.36 -16.62
N SER A 166 2.31 -3.57 -16.27
CA SER A 166 1.35 -3.84 -15.20
C SER A 166 -0.06 -3.40 -15.57
N ARG A 167 -1.06 -3.87 -14.81
CA ARG A 167 -2.47 -3.46 -14.96
C ARG A 167 -2.82 -2.19 -14.19
N TRP A 168 -1.93 -1.73 -13.29
CA TRP A 168 -2.06 -0.51 -12.48
C TRP A 168 -0.81 0.35 -12.63
N TYR A 169 -0.86 1.60 -12.18
CA TYR A 169 0.29 2.50 -12.20
C TYR A 169 1.37 2.07 -11.21
N THR A 170 2.54 1.81 -11.70
CA THR A 170 3.68 1.29 -10.93
C THR A 170 4.72 2.34 -10.57
N GLY A 171 4.57 3.55 -11.11
CA GLY A 171 5.58 4.59 -10.99
C GLY A 171 6.79 4.39 -11.90
N SER A 172 7.75 5.29 -11.77
CA SER A 172 9.03 5.22 -12.52
C SER A 172 10.12 5.92 -11.74
N GLY A 173 11.23 5.24 -11.43
CA GLY A 173 12.37 5.86 -10.76
C GLY A 173 12.78 5.22 -9.45
N ILE A 174 13.62 5.93 -8.70
CA ILE A 174 13.97 5.57 -7.32
C ILE A 174 12.86 6.10 -6.41
N TYR A 175 11.78 5.35 -6.31
CA TYR A 175 10.53 5.81 -5.71
C TYR A 175 10.38 5.51 -4.21
N ARG A 176 11.42 4.89 -3.61
CA ARG A 176 11.56 4.61 -2.17
C ARG A 176 12.91 5.11 -1.67
N ASN A 177 13.19 4.94 -0.37
CA ASN A 177 14.42 5.43 0.23
C ASN A 177 15.66 4.69 -0.26
N VAL A 178 16.82 5.39 -0.18
CA VAL A 178 18.15 4.82 -0.39
C VAL A 178 19.01 5.07 0.85
N TRP A 179 19.79 4.07 1.23
CA TRP A 179 20.62 4.09 2.44
C TRP A 179 22.07 3.76 2.11
N LEU A 180 22.99 4.51 2.71
CA LEU A 180 24.39 4.17 2.81
C LEU A 180 24.62 3.44 4.14
N VAL A 181 25.24 2.28 4.10
CA VAL A 181 25.47 1.45 5.29
C VAL A 181 26.96 1.24 5.50
N SER A 182 27.44 1.48 6.72
CA SER A 182 28.80 1.20 7.14
C SER A 182 28.79 0.12 8.23
N ALA A 183 29.48 -0.99 8.01
CA ALA A 183 29.50 -2.14 8.92
C ALA A 183 30.93 -2.65 9.21
N PRO A 184 31.16 -3.34 10.33
CA PRO A 184 32.39 -4.10 10.55
C PRO A 184 32.55 -5.20 9.49
N GLU A 185 33.77 -5.78 9.39
CA GLU A 185 34.04 -6.89 8.46
C GLU A 185 33.09 -8.08 8.70
N VAL A 186 32.89 -8.47 9.97
CA VAL A 186 31.87 -9.43 10.36
C VAL A 186 30.73 -8.67 11.04
N HIS A 187 29.54 -8.77 10.50
CA HIS A 187 28.37 -8.03 10.95
C HIS A 187 27.11 -8.93 10.91
N LEU A 188 25.99 -8.44 11.44
CA LEU A 188 24.69 -9.09 11.29
C LEU A 188 24.27 -9.08 9.82
N ALA A 189 23.66 -10.15 9.34
CA ALA A 189 23.18 -10.20 7.97
C ALA A 189 21.97 -9.28 7.78
N GLN A 190 21.81 -8.73 6.56
CA GLN A 190 20.58 -8.02 6.20
C GLN A 190 19.36 -8.95 6.39
N TRP A 191 18.36 -8.48 7.17
CA TRP A 191 17.19 -9.25 7.60
C TRP A 191 17.53 -10.55 8.34
N GLY A 192 18.74 -10.63 8.93
CA GLY A 192 19.26 -11.81 9.62
C GLY A 192 18.73 -11.98 11.05
N THR A 193 18.20 -10.91 11.67
CA THR A 193 17.47 -11.01 12.94
C THR A 193 15.99 -11.23 12.67
N ALA A 194 15.45 -12.38 13.09
CA ALA A 194 14.04 -12.71 12.95
C ALA A 194 13.52 -13.44 14.19
N TYR A 195 12.24 -13.24 14.54
CA TYR A 195 11.65 -13.90 15.71
C TYR A 195 10.42 -14.71 15.35
N ARG A 196 10.15 -15.73 16.16
CA ARG A 196 8.94 -16.55 16.12
C ARG A 196 8.39 -16.76 17.53
N LEU A 197 7.11 -16.50 17.72
CA LEU A 197 6.42 -16.88 18.95
C LEU A 197 6.08 -18.38 18.89
N THR A 198 6.66 -19.17 19.79
CA THR A 198 6.45 -20.63 19.83
C THR A 198 5.43 -21.06 20.87
N ALA A 199 5.24 -20.26 21.92
CA ALA A 199 4.22 -20.50 22.94
C ALA A 199 3.87 -19.20 23.67
N ILE A 200 2.59 -19.04 24.04
CA ILE A 200 2.14 -17.91 24.86
C ILE A 200 0.91 -18.29 25.70
N ASN A 201 0.96 -17.91 26.98
CA ASN A 201 -0.19 -17.88 27.87
C ASN A 201 -0.20 -16.56 28.68
N LYS A 202 -1.06 -16.42 29.69
CA LYS A 202 -1.18 -15.20 30.49
C LYS A 202 0.11 -14.86 31.28
N SER A 203 0.86 -15.87 31.71
CA SER A 203 2.04 -15.67 32.57
C SER A 203 3.38 -15.71 31.83
N LYS A 204 3.44 -16.35 30.67
CA LYS A 204 4.70 -16.63 29.97
C LYS A 204 4.53 -16.67 28.45
N ALA A 205 5.54 -16.14 27.73
CA ALA A 205 5.74 -16.41 26.30
C ALA A 205 7.14 -16.97 26.06
N THR A 206 7.25 -17.83 25.05
CA THR A 206 8.53 -18.32 24.52
C THR A 206 8.69 -17.81 23.10
N VAL A 207 9.80 -17.10 22.86
CA VAL A 207 10.13 -16.50 21.56
C VAL A 207 11.45 -17.10 21.10
N GLU A 208 11.48 -17.68 19.93
CA GLU A 208 12.70 -18.06 19.24
C GLU A 208 13.18 -16.92 18.38
N VAL A 209 14.48 -16.64 18.43
CA VAL A 209 15.13 -15.57 17.65
C VAL A 209 16.26 -16.18 16.85
N ASP A 210 16.15 -16.05 15.53
CA ASP A 210 17.24 -16.35 14.61
C ASP A 210 18.18 -15.15 14.55
N VAL A 211 19.47 -15.42 14.63
CA VAL A 211 20.55 -14.47 14.44
C VAL A 211 21.45 -15.01 13.35
N GLU A 212 21.59 -14.26 12.28
CA GLU A 212 22.42 -14.60 11.13
C GLU A 212 23.52 -13.54 10.96
N THR A 213 24.74 -13.97 10.75
CA THR A 213 25.89 -13.10 10.51
C THR A 213 26.32 -13.17 9.05
N SER A 214 26.96 -12.09 8.59
CA SER A 214 27.58 -11.98 7.27
C SER A 214 29.03 -11.50 7.44
N GLY A 215 29.85 -11.72 6.45
CA GLY A 215 31.24 -11.31 6.38
C GLY A 215 32.12 -12.44 5.88
N GLU A 216 33.04 -12.09 5.00
CA GLU A 216 34.07 -13.02 4.58
C GLU A 216 35.27 -12.83 5.54
N GLY A 217 35.62 -13.87 6.28
CA GLY A 217 36.91 -13.93 6.92
C GLY A 217 38.01 -13.95 5.84
N ARG A 218 38.37 -12.78 5.30
CA ARG A 218 39.44 -12.67 4.32
C ARG A 218 40.79 -13.00 5.02
N VAL A 219 41.26 -14.21 4.84
CA VAL A 219 42.66 -14.54 4.97
C VAL A 219 43.38 -13.86 3.82
N LYS A 220 43.81 -12.61 4.02
CA LYS A 220 44.86 -11.99 3.18
C LYS A 220 46.16 -12.16 3.96
N SER A 221 46.92 -13.16 3.59
CA SER A 221 48.30 -13.53 3.88
C SER A 221 48.45 -14.75 4.77
N GLU A 222 49.44 -15.58 4.44
CA GLU A 222 49.80 -16.81 5.16
C GLU A 222 50.31 -16.58 6.61
N GLU A 223 50.43 -15.31 7.06
CA GLU A 223 50.94 -14.96 8.36
C GLU A 223 49.90 -14.64 9.45
N LEU A 224 48.64 -14.44 9.10
CA LEU A 224 47.54 -14.27 10.06
C LEU A 224 46.56 -15.43 9.91
N LYS A 225 46.87 -16.56 10.56
CA LYS A 225 45.83 -17.53 10.98
C LYS A 225 44.90 -16.81 11.97
N ILE A 226 43.98 -15.98 11.48
CA ILE A 226 42.85 -15.56 12.28
C ILE A 226 42.01 -16.85 12.45
N LYS A 227 42.22 -17.49 13.62
CA LYS A 227 41.31 -18.50 14.15
C LYS A 227 39.89 -17.98 13.90
N ASN A 228 38.94 -18.88 13.57
CA ASN A 228 37.52 -18.65 13.66
C ASN A 228 37.19 -18.00 15.03
N GLU A 229 37.31 -16.67 15.14
CA GLU A 229 36.94 -15.97 16.37
C GLU A 229 35.44 -16.09 16.49
N LYS A 230 35.01 -16.90 17.45
CA LYS A 230 33.59 -16.97 17.83
C LYS A 230 33.25 -15.66 18.51
N LEU A 231 32.48 -14.85 17.82
CA LEU A 231 31.86 -13.65 18.37
C LEU A 231 30.74 -14.04 19.35
N SER A 232 30.35 -13.16 20.22
CA SER A 232 29.14 -13.36 21.03
C SER A 232 27.99 -12.49 20.54
N ALA A 233 26.83 -13.07 20.42
CA ALA A 233 25.59 -12.33 20.14
C ALA A 233 24.75 -12.24 21.41
N THR A 234 24.32 -11.03 21.77
CA THR A 234 23.36 -10.76 22.85
C THR A 234 22.01 -10.35 22.22
N VAL A 235 20.96 -11.04 22.58
CA VAL A 235 19.59 -10.77 22.10
C VAL A 235 18.73 -10.34 23.29
N GLU A 236 18.07 -9.20 23.16
CA GLU A 236 17.24 -8.59 24.20
C GLU A 236 15.87 -8.20 23.68
N LEU A 237 14.83 -8.54 24.41
CA LEU A 237 13.50 -8.02 24.19
C LEU A 237 13.23 -6.87 25.17
N ILE A 238 12.87 -5.72 24.66
CA ILE A 238 12.73 -4.46 25.39
C ILE A 238 11.27 -4.01 25.27
N ASP A 239 10.65 -3.67 26.38
CA ASP A 239 9.28 -3.16 26.40
C ASP A 239 9.20 -1.67 26.00
N LYS A 240 7.98 -1.15 25.88
CA LYS A 240 7.72 0.24 25.50
C LYS A 240 8.33 1.28 26.47
N ASP A 241 8.61 0.87 27.72
CA ASP A 241 9.16 1.73 28.77
C ASP A 241 10.71 1.65 28.80
N GLY A 242 11.30 0.93 27.82
CA GLY A 242 12.76 0.78 27.68
C GLY A 242 13.38 -0.28 28.60
N LYS A 243 12.57 -1.09 29.26
CA LYS A 243 13.06 -2.15 30.15
C LYS A 243 13.32 -3.43 29.38
N VAL A 244 14.50 -4.03 29.58
CA VAL A 244 14.81 -5.38 29.11
C VAL A 244 13.95 -6.40 29.87
N VAL A 245 13.03 -7.08 29.17
CA VAL A 245 12.10 -8.06 29.75
C VAL A 245 12.55 -9.50 29.52
N ALA A 246 13.43 -9.73 28.55
CA ALA A 246 14.07 -11.03 28.32
C ALA A 246 15.43 -10.83 27.64
N THR A 247 16.38 -11.73 27.92
CA THR A 247 17.70 -11.71 27.29
C THR A 247 18.21 -13.15 27.07
N ALA A 248 18.99 -13.32 26.00
CA ALA A 248 19.72 -14.54 25.71
C ALA A 248 21.08 -14.20 25.11
N LYS A 249 22.04 -15.11 25.22
CA LYS A 249 23.37 -14.98 24.62
C LYS A 249 23.75 -16.26 23.89
N THR A 250 24.50 -16.12 22.81
CA THR A 250 25.09 -17.25 22.08
C THR A 250 26.45 -16.88 21.52
N THR A 251 27.26 -17.87 21.20
CA THR A 251 28.43 -17.70 20.38
C THR A 251 28.09 -17.99 18.92
N ILE A 252 28.59 -17.16 18.01
CA ILE A 252 28.32 -17.24 16.58
C ILE A 252 29.59 -16.92 15.78
N GLY A 253 29.79 -17.64 14.67
CA GLY A 253 30.88 -17.38 13.75
C GLY A 253 30.51 -16.40 12.64
N SER A 254 31.42 -16.16 11.71
CA SER A 254 31.15 -15.45 10.45
C SER A 254 30.27 -16.31 9.54
N SER A 255 29.32 -15.68 8.85
CA SER A 255 28.40 -16.37 7.92
C SER A 255 27.70 -17.60 8.53
N GLU A 256 27.29 -17.47 9.79
CA GLU A 256 26.61 -18.52 10.55
C GLU A 256 25.20 -18.07 10.96
N LYS A 257 24.30 -19.04 11.14
CA LYS A 257 22.97 -18.82 11.70
C LYS A 257 22.80 -19.59 13.01
N LYS A 258 22.29 -18.91 14.04
CA LYS A 258 21.95 -19.49 15.35
C LYS A 258 20.55 -19.10 15.74
N THR A 259 19.87 -19.99 16.48
CA THR A 259 18.59 -19.69 17.10
C THR A 259 18.75 -19.68 18.61
N VAL A 260 18.27 -18.61 19.25
CA VAL A 260 18.22 -18.48 20.72
C VAL A 260 16.77 -18.42 21.19
N LYS A 261 16.54 -18.76 22.46
CA LYS A 261 15.22 -18.73 23.08
C LYS A 261 15.13 -17.65 24.14
N LEU A 262 14.12 -16.80 24.03
CA LEU A 262 13.74 -15.82 25.03
C LEU A 262 12.50 -16.30 25.80
N THR A 263 12.48 -16.08 27.11
CA THR A 263 11.30 -16.30 27.95
C THR A 263 10.83 -14.96 28.49
N VAL A 264 9.61 -14.58 28.12
CA VAL A 264 8.99 -13.32 28.52
C VAL A 264 7.96 -13.60 29.61
N LYS A 265 8.08 -12.94 30.76
CA LYS A 265 7.12 -13.02 31.85
C LYS A 265 6.02 -11.98 31.65
N ASN A 266 4.75 -12.36 31.90
CA ASN A 266 3.58 -11.50 31.77
C ASN A 266 3.54 -10.76 30.42
N PRO A 267 3.58 -11.48 29.29
CA PRO A 267 3.71 -10.89 27.96
C PRO A 267 2.48 -10.05 27.60
N GLN A 268 2.72 -8.90 26.96
CA GLN A 268 1.69 -8.11 26.31
C GLN A 268 1.48 -8.62 24.88
N ARG A 269 0.22 -8.84 24.50
CA ARG A 269 -0.11 -9.28 23.13
C ARG A 269 -0.33 -8.10 22.23
N TRP A 270 0.08 -8.25 20.97
CA TRP A 270 -0.34 -7.38 19.89
C TRP A 270 -1.76 -7.73 19.47
N THR A 271 -2.67 -6.74 19.43
CA THR A 271 -4.05 -6.86 18.95
C THR A 271 -4.39 -5.68 18.04
N LEU A 272 -5.54 -5.72 17.37
CA LEU A 272 -6.01 -4.64 16.49
C LEU A 272 -6.36 -3.37 17.27
N GLU A 273 -6.85 -3.51 18.51
CA GLU A 273 -7.23 -2.42 19.39
C GLU A 273 -6.08 -1.90 20.25
N ARG A 274 -5.15 -2.80 20.57
CA ARG A 274 -3.96 -2.52 21.38
C ARG A 274 -2.71 -3.12 20.71
N PRO A 275 -2.18 -2.46 19.71
CA PRO A 275 -1.03 -2.96 18.94
C PRO A 275 0.26 -2.78 19.74
N TYR A 276 0.46 -3.61 20.78
CA TYR A 276 1.63 -3.53 21.64
C TYR A 276 2.86 -4.09 20.95
N LEU A 277 3.89 -3.24 20.84
CA LEU A 277 5.17 -3.56 20.21
C LEU A 277 6.29 -3.54 21.23
N TYR A 278 7.10 -4.60 21.21
CA TYR A 278 8.43 -4.65 21.83
C TYR A 278 9.50 -4.22 20.81
N MET A 279 10.66 -3.86 21.29
CA MET A 279 11.89 -3.78 20.49
C MET A 279 12.72 -5.04 20.73
N LEU A 280 13.06 -5.76 19.69
CA LEU A 280 14.00 -6.86 19.71
C LEU A 280 15.37 -6.31 19.25
N ARG A 281 16.32 -6.25 20.18
CA ARG A 281 17.67 -5.77 19.92
C ARG A 281 18.63 -6.95 19.90
N THR A 282 19.38 -7.07 18.81
CA THR A 282 20.47 -8.05 18.68
C THR A 282 21.78 -7.29 18.58
N VAL A 283 22.73 -7.59 19.44
CA VAL A 283 24.07 -7.00 19.44
C VAL A 283 25.09 -8.10 19.17
N LEU A 284 25.81 -7.98 18.09
CA LEU A 284 27.01 -8.79 17.82
C LEU A 284 28.18 -8.10 18.48
N ASN A 285 28.72 -8.71 19.53
CA ASN A 285 29.76 -8.13 20.34
C ASN A 285 31.14 -8.50 19.77
N ALA A 286 31.90 -7.50 19.38
CA ALA A 286 33.30 -7.62 18.96
C ALA A 286 34.26 -7.46 20.14
N ALA A 287 35.56 -7.67 19.89
CA ALA A 287 36.59 -7.46 20.89
C ALA A 287 36.69 -6.00 21.37
N LYS A 288 36.41 -5.05 20.45
CA LYS A 288 36.27 -3.63 20.75
C LYS A 288 34.81 -3.22 20.64
N ALA A 289 34.31 -2.48 21.63
CA ALA A 289 32.90 -2.06 21.65
C ALA A 289 32.49 -1.16 20.47
N GLU A 290 33.42 -0.42 19.88
CA GLU A 290 33.25 0.41 18.69
C GLU A 290 32.97 -0.41 17.41
N ASP A 291 33.38 -1.69 17.39
CA ASP A 291 33.17 -2.63 16.33
C ASP A 291 31.92 -3.51 16.55
N ASN A 292 31.15 -3.26 17.61
CA ASN A 292 29.87 -3.93 17.81
C ASN A 292 28.93 -3.60 16.67
N ASP A 293 28.17 -4.62 16.22
CA ASP A 293 27.08 -4.41 15.27
C ASP A 293 25.73 -4.63 15.96
N THR A 294 24.75 -3.86 15.58
CA THR A 294 23.43 -3.86 16.24
C THR A 294 22.30 -3.86 15.24
N SER A 295 21.37 -4.78 15.45
CA SER A 295 20.07 -4.82 14.77
C SER A 295 18.96 -4.53 15.76
N VAL A 296 17.98 -3.73 15.37
CA VAL A 296 16.76 -3.48 16.14
C VAL A 296 15.56 -3.70 15.25
N VAL A 297 14.69 -4.63 15.63
CA VAL A 297 13.42 -4.89 14.93
C VAL A 297 12.26 -4.79 15.92
N ARG A 298 11.08 -4.39 15.44
CA ARG A 298 9.86 -4.39 16.24
C ARG A 298 9.33 -5.82 16.37
N ALA A 299 8.78 -6.16 17.53
CA ALA A 299 8.21 -7.48 17.77
C ALA A 299 6.84 -7.37 18.44
N GLY A 300 5.83 -7.93 17.82
CA GLY A 300 4.48 -8.07 18.37
C GLY A 300 4.17 -9.53 18.66
N LEU A 301 3.81 -9.85 19.89
CA LEU A 301 3.52 -11.21 20.31
C LEU A 301 2.03 -11.52 20.08
N ARG A 302 1.74 -12.42 19.16
CA ARG A 302 0.37 -12.82 18.80
C ARG A 302 0.32 -14.24 18.29
N THR A 303 -0.85 -14.86 18.37
CA THR A 303 -1.16 -16.15 17.72
C THR A 303 -2.13 -15.96 16.59
N LEU A 304 -2.01 -16.77 15.56
CA LEU A 304 -2.90 -16.84 14.39
C LEU A 304 -3.42 -18.28 14.32
N ASP A 305 -4.73 -18.43 14.35
CA ASP A 305 -5.37 -19.73 14.22
C ASP A 305 -6.30 -19.72 13.01
N PHE A 306 -6.21 -20.76 12.20
CA PHE A 306 -7.04 -20.94 11.01
C PHE A 306 -7.75 -22.28 11.08
N SER A 307 -9.04 -22.30 10.74
CA SER A 307 -9.87 -23.51 10.76
C SER A 307 -10.78 -23.52 9.55
N PRO A 308 -10.93 -24.68 8.88
CA PRO A 308 -11.84 -24.81 7.75
C PRO A 308 -13.32 -24.62 8.15
N ASN A 309 -13.67 -24.76 9.43
CA ASN A 309 -15.04 -24.66 9.92
C ASN A 309 -15.33 -23.36 10.69
N LYS A 310 -14.29 -22.73 11.31
CA LYS A 310 -14.44 -21.54 12.16
C LYS A 310 -13.77 -20.31 11.58
N GLY A 311 -13.07 -20.45 10.47
CA GLY A 311 -12.36 -19.34 9.82
C GLY A 311 -11.07 -18.94 10.53
N PHE A 312 -10.92 -17.68 10.95
CA PHE A 312 -9.71 -17.09 11.49
C PHE A 312 -9.88 -16.58 12.93
N ALA A 313 -8.85 -16.83 13.76
CA ALA A 313 -8.77 -16.23 15.09
C ALA A 313 -7.41 -15.52 15.30
N LEU A 314 -7.48 -14.35 15.93
CA LEU A 314 -6.33 -13.62 16.43
C LEU A 314 -6.27 -13.78 17.96
N ASN A 315 -5.17 -14.34 18.47
CA ASN A 315 -4.99 -14.59 19.91
C ASN A 315 -6.07 -15.50 20.53
N GLY A 316 -6.64 -16.40 19.74
CA GLY A 316 -7.71 -17.31 20.15
C GLY A 316 -9.12 -16.72 20.07
N GLU A 317 -9.26 -15.45 19.61
CA GLU A 317 -10.57 -14.82 19.39
C GLU A 317 -10.97 -14.93 17.94
N TRP A 318 -12.04 -15.71 17.65
CA TRP A 318 -12.57 -15.90 16.31
C TRP A 318 -13.20 -14.62 15.79
N MET A 319 -12.83 -14.21 14.58
CA MET A 319 -13.27 -12.94 14.01
C MET A 319 -13.36 -12.97 12.49
N LYS A 320 -14.10 -12.01 11.90
CA LYS A 320 -14.10 -11.78 10.46
C LYS A 320 -13.01 -10.80 10.08
N VAL A 321 -12.24 -11.15 9.05
CA VAL A 321 -11.34 -10.22 8.36
C VAL A 321 -12.18 -9.32 7.45
N LYS A 322 -12.17 -8.03 7.75
CA LYS A 322 -12.86 -6.95 7.04
C LYS A 322 -11.81 -6.18 6.25
N GLY A 323 -11.32 -6.81 5.19
CA GLY A 323 -10.18 -6.34 4.42
C GLY A 323 -10.54 -5.46 3.23
N VAL A 324 -9.55 -4.73 2.75
CA VAL A 324 -9.56 -4.01 1.48
C VAL A 324 -8.25 -4.21 0.73
N CYS A 325 -8.30 -4.24 -0.59
CA CYS A 325 -7.11 -4.18 -1.44
C CYS A 325 -6.62 -2.73 -1.56
N VAL A 326 -5.32 -2.51 -1.60
CA VAL A 326 -4.71 -1.18 -1.79
C VAL A 326 -3.54 -1.26 -2.76
N HIS A 327 -3.38 -0.23 -3.59
CA HIS A 327 -2.22 -0.01 -4.47
C HIS A 327 -1.25 1.00 -3.85
N ASP A 328 -0.02 1.07 -4.36
CA ASP A 328 1.09 1.86 -3.80
C ASP A 328 0.95 3.38 -4.03
N ASP A 329 0.04 3.83 -4.91
CA ASP A 329 -0.03 5.22 -5.34
C ASP A 329 -0.88 6.13 -4.46
N ALA A 330 -0.67 7.43 -4.62
CA ALA A 330 -1.47 8.49 -4.03
C ALA A 330 -1.75 9.63 -5.03
N GLY A 331 -2.33 9.28 -6.17
CA GLY A 331 -2.73 10.25 -7.19
C GLY A 331 -1.57 11.12 -7.66
N VAL A 332 -1.64 12.44 -7.45
CA VAL A 332 -0.58 13.39 -7.86
C VAL A 332 0.81 13.06 -7.29
N LEU A 333 0.89 12.30 -6.20
CA LEU A 333 2.17 11.86 -5.63
C LEU A 333 2.78 10.66 -6.35
N GLY A 334 2.02 10.01 -7.23
CA GLY A 334 2.43 8.73 -7.78
C GLY A 334 2.70 7.73 -6.67
N VAL A 335 3.75 6.94 -6.81
CA VAL A 335 4.17 5.92 -5.82
C VAL A 335 5.21 6.44 -4.81
N ALA A 336 5.67 7.70 -4.94
CA ALA A 336 6.56 8.34 -3.98
C ALA A 336 5.76 8.96 -2.81
N VAL A 337 5.03 8.12 -2.07
CA VAL A 337 4.05 8.54 -1.08
C VAL A 337 4.66 8.72 0.30
N PRO A 338 4.57 9.91 0.92
CA PRO A 338 5.05 10.12 2.28
C PRO A 338 4.28 9.27 3.32
N LYS A 339 4.98 8.82 4.39
CA LYS A 339 4.40 8.01 5.47
C LYS A 339 3.11 8.61 6.06
N GLU A 340 3.07 9.94 6.26
CA GLU A 340 1.89 10.60 6.87
C GLU A 340 0.65 10.59 5.95
N VAL A 341 0.84 10.54 4.63
CA VAL A 341 -0.26 10.37 3.68
C VAL A 341 -0.89 8.98 3.84
N TRP A 342 -0.06 7.95 4.00
CA TRP A 342 -0.53 6.60 4.33
C TRP A 342 -1.22 6.55 5.69
N ARG A 343 -0.65 7.19 6.73
CA ARG A 343 -1.23 7.22 8.08
C ARG A 343 -2.68 7.73 8.04
N ARG A 344 -2.93 8.84 7.35
CA ARG A 344 -4.28 9.40 7.21
C ARG A 344 -5.22 8.45 6.49
N ARG A 345 -4.80 7.88 5.36
CA ARG A 345 -5.62 6.95 4.57
C ARG A 345 -5.97 5.69 5.36
N LEU A 346 -5.00 5.11 6.08
CA LEU A 346 -5.23 3.95 6.94
C LEU A 346 -6.16 4.28 8.12
N ALA A 347 -6.05 5.48 8.70
CA ALA A 347 -6.93 5.94 9.77
C ALA A 347 -8.39 6.04 9.29
N GLU A 348 -8.61 6.60 8.09
CA GLU A 348 -9.93 6.66 7.47
C GLU A 348 -10.52 5.28 7.18
N LEU A 349 -9.71 4.36 6.63
CA LEU A 349 -10.13 2.97 6.40
C LEU A 349 -10.49 2.28 7.72
N LYS A 350 -9.69 2.48 8.77
CA LYS A 350 -9.95 1.92 10.09
C LYS A 350 -11.24 2.47 10.72
N ASP A 351 -11.54 3.77 10.53
CA ASP A 351 -12.80 4.37 10.99
C ASP A 351 -14.03 3.85 10.23
N ILE A 352 -13.87 3.45 8.97
CA ILE A 352 -14.89 2.69 8.21
C ILE A 352 -15.17 1.33 8.84
N GLY A 353 -14.25 0.78 9.64
CA GLY A 353 -14.34 -0.55 10.24
C GLY A 353 -13.47 -1.61 9.54
N VAL A 354 -12.59 -1.19 8.65
CA VAL A 354 -11.57 -2.05 8.02
C VAL A 354 -10.55 -2.47 9.09
N ASN A 355 -10.19 -3.76 9.11
CA ASN A 355 -9.21 -4.32 10.04
C ASN A 355 -8.02 -5.02 9.35
N ALA A 356 -8.03 -5.07 8.02
CA ALA A 356 -6.97 -5.68 7.22
C ALA A 356 -6.78 -4.97 5.87
N ILE A 357 -5.56 -5.01 5.34
CA ILE A 357 -5.25 -4.60 3.97
C ILE A 357 -4.57 -5.74 3.21
N ARG A 358 -4.85 -5.84 1.91
CA ARG A 358 -4.11 -6.67 0.97
C ARG A 358 -3.31 -5.76 0.05
N LEU A 359 -2.02 -6.04 -0.08
CA LEU A 359 -1.09 -5.25 -0.87
C LEU A 359 -1.13 -5.72 -2.31
N SER A 360 -1.93 -5.04 -3.13
CA SER A 360 -2.19 -5.41 -4.53
C SER A 360 -1.11 -4.85 -5.46
N HIS A 361 -0.45 -5.61 -6.27
CA HIS A 361 -0.19 -7.04 -6.22
C HIS A 361 1.32 -7.21 -6.18
N ASN A 362 1.95 -6.63 -5.17
CA ASN A 362 3.41 -6.53 -4.99
C ASN A 362 3.76 -6.09 -3.56
N PRO A 363 4.98 -6.33 -3.09
CA PRO A 363 5.45 -5.80 -1.81
C PRO A 363 5.46 -4.26 -1.83
N HIS A 364 4.81 -3.64 -0.85
CA HIS A 364 4.71 -2.18 -0.75
C HIS A 364 5.90 -1.54 -0.01
N ALA A 365 5.84 -0.20 0.14
CA ALA A 365 6.84 0.55 0.88
C ALA A 365 6.92 0.08 2.34
N PRO A 366 8.13 -0.10 2.88
CA PRO A 366 8.31 -0.61 4.25
C PRO A 366 7.59 0.20 5.33
N GLU A 367 7.50 1.51 5.17
CA GLU A 367 6.78 2.37 6.11
C GLU A 367 5.28 2.03 6.24
N LEU A 368 4.67 1.39 5.24
CA LEU A 368 3.27 0.97 5.31
C LEU A 368 3.06 -0.16 6.31
N TYR A 369 3.99 -1.13 6.34
CA TYR A 369 3.95 -2.22 7.33
C TYR A 369 4.18 -1.69 8.74
N ASP A 370 5.13 -0.75 8.91
CA ASP A 370 5.33 -0.05 10.17
C ASP A 370 4.05 0.61 10.69
N LEU A 371 3.30 1.28 9.80
CA LEU A 371 2.03 1.90 10.13
C LEU A 371 0.96 0.86 10.51
N CYS A 372 0.90 -0.26 9.80
CA CYS A 372 -0.04 -1.35 10.12
C CYS A 372 0.29 -1.98 11.48
N ASP A 373 1.58 -2.16 11.80
CA ASP A 373 2.02 -2.61 13.12
C ASP A 373 1.61 -1.63 14.22
N GLU A 374 1.81 -0.31 14.01
CA GLU A 374 1.49 0.76 14.95
C GLU A 374 -0.01 0.96 15.14
N MET A 375 -0.78 0.83 14.07
CA MET A 375 -2.21 1.14 14.05
C MET A 375 -3.11 -0.07 14.32
N GLY A 376 -2.56 -1.28 14.32
CA GLY A 376 -3.33 -2.52 14.50
C GLY A 376 -4.19 -2.82 13.27
N LEU A 377 -3.56 -3.08 12.14
CA LEU A 377 -4.16 -3.58 10.91
C LEU A 377 -3.47 -4.87 10.49
N LEU A 378 -4.22 -5.88 10.06
CA LEU A 378 -3.64 -7.08 9.47
C LEU A 378 -3.20 -6.78 8.03
N VAL A 379 -2.14 -7.47 7.58
CA VAL A 379 -1.60 -7.34 6.23
C VAL A 379 -1.51 -8.70 5.56
N MET A 380 -2.11 -8.83 4.39
CA MET A 380 -1.79 -9.88 3.44
C MET A 380 -0.75 -9.32 2.47
N ASP A 381 0.48 -9.84 2.58
CA ASP A 381 1.59 -9.44 1.74
C ASP A 381 1.63 -10.31 0.48
N GLU A 382 1.70 -9.68 -0.68
CA GLU A 382 1.53 -10.37 -1.96
C GLU A 382 2.75 -10.18 -2.86
N ALA A 383 3.19 -11.27 -3.49
CA ALA A 383 4.44 -11.32 -4.22
C ALA A 383 4.33 -10.83 -5.67
N SER A 384 3.26 -11.19 -6.38
CA SER A 384 3.20 -10.99 -7.83
C SER A 384 1.78 -11.06 -8.40
N ASP A 385 1.53 -10.31 -9.50
CA ASP A 385 0.29 -10.35 -10.28
C ASP A 385 0.32 -11.38 -11.41
N GLU A 386 1.51 -11.67 -11.95
CA GLU A 386 1.66 -12.64 -13.05
C GLU A 386 2.89 -13.52 -12.83
N TRP A 387 2.87 -14.71 -13.47
CA TRP A 387 3.96 -15.64 -13.39
C TRP A 387 4.70 -15.76 -14.74
N GLU A 388 4.97 -16.98 -15.19
CA GLU A 388 5.81 -17.29 -16.37
C GLU A 388 5.22 -16.84 -17.72
N PHE A 389 3.96 -16.44 -17.78
CA PHE A 389 3.30 -15.94 -18.98
C PHE A 389 2.59 -14.61 -18.70
N PRO A 390 2.56 -13.71 -19.71
CA PRO A 390 1.99 -12.38 -19.52
C PRO A 390 0.46 -12.42 -19.49
N LYS A 391 -0.12 -11.58 -18.63
CA LYS A 391 -1.53 -11.22 -18.67
C LYS A 391 -1.79 -10.06 -19.64
N ARG A 392 -3.06 -9.87 -20.02
CA ARG A 392 -3.49 -8.74 -20.87
C ARG A 392 -3.38 -7.41 -20.13
N LYS A 393 -2.75 -6.41 -20.75
CA LYS A 393 -2.72 -5.02 -20.31
C LYS A 393 -3.50 -4.18 -21.31
N TRP A 394 -4.66 -3.65 -20.88
CA TRP A 394 -5.56 -2.92 -21.74
C TRP A 394 -5.09 -1.49 -22.01
N MET A 395 -5.20 -1.03 -23.28
CA MET A 395 -4.62 0.23 -23.72
C MET A 395 -5.63 1.38 -23.81
N LYS A 396 -6.92 1.09 -24.01
CA LYS A 396 -7.97 2.10 -24.29
C LYS A 396 -9.14 2.07 -23.31
N GLY A 397 -8.92 1.56 -22.13
CA GLY A 397 -9.91 1.30 -21.11
C GLY A 397 -10.01 -0.18 -20.76
N TRP A 398 -10.51 -0.50 -19.62
CA TRP A 398 -10.64 -1.88 -19.14
C TRP A 398 -11.44 -2.75 -20.10
N ASN A 399 -10.88 -3.87 -20.54
CA ASN A 399 -11.42 -4.76 -21.56
C ASN A 399 -11.68 -4.09 -22.93
N ALA A 400 -11.03 -2.97 -23.24
CA ALA A 400 -11.24 -2.22 -24.46
C ALA A 400 -9.98 -2.13 -25.34
N GLY A 401 -10.18 -2.38 -26.64
CA GLY A 401 -9.11 -2.32 -27.63
C GLY A 401 -8.22 -3.58 -27.64
N LYS A 402 -7.05 -3.46 -28.28
CA LYS A 402 -6.04 -4.53 -28.32
C LYS A 402 -5.18 -4.46 -27.05
N PRO A 403 -4.99 -5.57 -26.32
CA PRO A 403 -4.11 -5.57 -25.17
C PRO A 403 -2.63 -5.63 -25.59
N GLU A 404 -1.75 -5.14 -24.72
CA GLU A 404 -0.31 -5.40 -24.73
C GLU A 404 0.02 -6.53 -23.74
N PHE A 405 1.24 -7.12 -23.92
CA PHE A 405 1.70 -8.29 -23.17
C PHE A 405 3.11 -8.08 -22.59
N GLN A 406 3.48 -6.85 -22.23
CA GLN A 406 4.68 -6.57 -21.46
C GLN A 406 4.47 -7.01 -20.00
N GLY A 407 5.54 -7.26 -19.25
CA GLY A 407 5.37 -7.58 -17.83
C GLY A 407 6.51 -8.33 -17.19
N THR A 408 6.28 -8.67 -15.92
CA THR A 408 7.29 -9.30 -15.04
C THR A 408 7.64 -10.74 -15.47
N TYR A 409 6.81 -11.37 -16.29
CA TYR A 409 7.06 -12.72 -16.83
C TYR A 409 8.41 -12.84 -17.53
N THR A 410 8.94 -11.73 -18.08
CA THR A 410 10.20 -11.71 -18.83
C THR A 410 11.42 -12.09 -17.98
N TYR A 411 11.35 -11.93 -16.67
CA TYR A 411 12.41 -12.30 -15.73
C TYR A 411 11.94 -13.28 -14.64
N PHE A 412 10.73 -13.79 -14.77
CA PHE A 412 10.10 -14.64 -13.75
C PHE A 412 10.97 -15.84 -13.37
N GLU A 413 11.39 -16.65 -14.32
CA GLU A 413 12.15 -17.87 -14.02
C GLU A 413 13.49 -17.62 -13.35
N GLU A 414 14.16 -16.51 -13.69
CA GLU A 414 15.46 -16.16 -13.11
C GLU A 414 15.33 -15.53 -11.70
N TRP A 415 14.24 -14.80 -11.44
CA TRP A 415 14.22 -13.89 -10.29
C TRP A 415 13.12 -14.18 -9.26
N ILE A 416 12.06 -14.88 -9.61
CA ILE A 416 10.89 -15.03 -8.72
C ILE A 416 11.24 -15.68 -7.38
N ASP A 417 12.11 -16.68 -7.35
CA ASP A 417 12.51 -17.36 -6.13
C ASP A 417 13.19 -16.39 -5.15
N ARG A 418 14.06 -15.54 -5.69
CA ARG A 418 14.74 -14.49 -4.93
C ARG A 418 13.77 -13.40 -4.51
N ASP A 419 12.87 -12.96 -5.39
CA ASP A 419 11.91 -11.91 -5.09
C ASP A 419 10.95 -12.33 -3.96
N VAL A 420 10.45 -13.56 -3.99
CA VAL A 420 9.62 -14.13 -2.90
C VAL A 420 10.42 -14.28 -1.62
N ALA A 421 11.65 -14.79 -1.69
CA ALA A 421 12.51 -14.94 -0.52
C ALA A 421 12.84 -13.59 0.13
N ASP A 422 13.18 -12.58 -0.67
CA ASP A 422 13.50 -11.23 -0.20
C ASP A 422 12.27 -10.55 0.44
N MET A 423 11.07 -10.69 -0.13
CA MET A 423 9.82 -10.24 0.46
C MET A 423 9.60 -10.83 1.84
N VAL A 424 9.65 -12.16 1.96
CA VAL A 424 9.40 -12.84 3.24
C VAL A 424 10.48 -12.50 4.26
N ARG A 425 11.76 -12.47 3.88
CA ARG A 425 12.87 -12.10 4.79
C ARG A 425 12.74 -10.68 5.30
N ARG A 426 12.34 -9.73 4.43
CA ARG A 426 12.14 -8.33 4.78
C ARG A 426 10.99 -8.17 5.78
N ASP A 427 9.85 -8.82 5.54
CA ASP A 427 8.61 -8.46 6.22
C ASP A 427 8.19 -9.44 7.32
N ARG A 428 8.88 -10.58 7.50
CA ARG A 428 8.54 -11.60 8.52
C ARG A 428 8.58 -11.11 9.97
N CYS A 429 9.24 -10.01 10.27
CA CYS A 429 9.25 -9.43 11.61
C CYS A 429 8.07 -8.51 11.90
N HIS A 430 7.22 -8.18 10.90
CA HIS A 430 6.03 -7.39 11.11
C HIS A 430 4.88 -8.22 11.70
N PRO A 431 4.39 -7.90 12.91
CA PRO A 431 3.25 -8.62 13.51
C PRO A 431 1.96 -8.44 12.73
N CYS A 432 1.81 -7.37 11.97
CA CYS A 432 0.66 -7.12 11.12
C CYS A 432 0.52 -8.13 9.98
N VAL A 433 1.63 -8.65 9.43
CA VAL A 433 1.58 -9.66 8.37
C VAL A 433 1.02 -10.96 8.91
N PHE A 434 -0.10 -11.44 8.36
CA PHE A 434 -0.78 -12.65 8.80
C PHE A 434 -0.93 -13.71 7.71
N LEU A 435 -0.79 -13.34 6.43
CA LEU A 435 -0.82 -14.19 5.24
C LEU A 435 0.27 -13.80 4.25
N TRP A 436 0.87 -14.79 3.61
CA TRP A 436 1.78 -14.65 2.48
C TRP A 436 1.08 -15.09 1.20
N SER A 437 0.79 -14.15 0.30
CA SER A 437 0.18 -14.44 -0.99
C SER A 437 1.26 -14.61 -2.06
N ILE A 438 1.24 -15.76 -2.75
CA ILE A 438 2.24 -16.09 -3.77
C ILE A 438 1.85 -15.61 -5.18
N GLY A 439 0.61 -15.17 -5.38
CA GLY A 439 0.17 -14.66 -6.68
C GLY A 439 -1.29 -14.27 -6.74
N ASN A 440 -1.58 -13.32 -7.63
CA ASN A 440 -2.91 -12.82 -7.93
C ASN A 440 -3.39 -13.29 -9.29
N GLU A 441 -4.59 -13.91 -9.36
CA GLU A 441 -5.29 -14.24 -10.61
C GLU A 441 -4.41 -14.88 -11.71
N VAL A 442 -3.40 -15.62 -11.31
CA VAL A 442 -2.52 -16.33 -12.25
C VAL A 442 -3.25 -17.44 -13.02
N ASP A 443 -4.40 -17.83 -12.49
CA ASP A 443 -5.32 -18.84 -12.99
C ASP A 443 -6.51 -18.24 -13.78
N TYR A 444 -6.41 -16.99 -14.27
CA TYR A 444 -7.49 -16.38 -15.03
C TYR A 444 -7.72 -17.18 -16.32
N PRO A 445 -8.92 -17.75 -16.56
CA PRO A 445 -9.15 -18.67 -17.66
C PRO A 445 -8.85 -18.04 -19.03
N ASN A 446 -8.01 -18.71 -19.82
CA ASN A 446 -7.52 -18.24 -21.12
C ASN A 446 -6.77 -16.88 -21.08
N ASP A 447 -6.19 -16.54 -19.94
CA ASP A 447 -5.33 -15.36 -19.76
C ASP A 447 -4.21 -15.62 -18.72
N PRO A 448 -3.15 -16.36 -19.02
CA PRO A 448 -2.91 -17.09 -20.29
C PRO A 448 -3.33 -18.57 -20.31
N TYR A 449 -3.59 -19.21 -19.16
CA TYR A 449 -3.73 -20.65 -19.07
C TYR A 449 -5.10 -21.17 -19.46
N SER A 450 -5.13 -22.42 -19.96
CA SER A 450 -6.36 -23.12 -20.30
C SER A 450 -6.35 -24.57 -19.80
N HIS A 451 -7.52 -25.14 -19.57
CA HIS A 451 -7.69 -26.52 -19.12
C HIS A 451 -8.97 -27.15 -19.73
N PRO A 452 -8.99 -28.46 -20.05
CA PRO A 452 -10.18 -29.14 -20.59
C PRO A 452 -11.44 -28.99 -19.75
N VAL A 453 -11.34 -28.76 -18.43
CA VAL A 453 -12.49 -28.50 -17.54
C VAL A 453 -13.31 -27.29 -17.96
N LEU A 454 -12.75 -26.38 -18.75
CA LEU A 454 -13.45 -25.19 -19.27
C LEU A 454 -14.52 -25.52 -20.31
N ASN A 455 -14.53 -26.74 -20.87
CA ASN A 455 -15.58 -27.26 -21.74
C ASN A 455 -16.78 -27.84 -20.97
N GLY A 456 -16.77 -27.80 -19.64
CA GLY A 456 -17.88 -28.23 -18.79
C GLY A 456 -19.14 -27.39 -18.98
N ASP A 457 -20.15 -27.64 -18.15
CA ASP A 457 -21.47 -27.00 -18.19
C ASP A 457 -21.48 -25.49 -17.89
N GLY A 458 -20.32 -24.87 -17.77
CA GLY A 458 -20.16 -23.43 -17.51
C GLY A 458 -20.54 -23.00 -16.10
N THR A 459 -20.93 -23.94 -15.24
CA THR A 459 -21.25 -23.58 -13.83
C THR A 459 -19.98 -23.21 -13.06
N GLY A 460 -19.93 -22.00 -12.54
CA GLY A 460 -18.84 -21.53 -11.72
C GLY A 460 -17.88 -20.55 -12.36
N PHE A 461 -18.12 -20.13 -13.60
CA PHE A 461 -17.44 -18.98 -14.17
C PHE A 461 -18.28 -17.73 -13.97
N THR A 462 -17.68 -16.73 -13.35
CA THR A 462 -18.35 -15.44 -13.12
C THR A 462 -18.35 -14.52 -14.35
N GLN A 463 -17.55 -14.86 -15.37
CA GLN A 463 -17.46 -14.06 -16.60
C GLN A 463 -17.67 -14.95 -17.84
N PRO A 464 -18.78 -14.78 -18.57
CA PRO A 464 -19.09 -15.55 -19.77
C PRO A 464 -18.09 -15.37 -20.93
N ALA A 465 -17.19 -14.39 -20.83
CA ALA A 465 -16.26 -14.01 -21.89
C ALA A 465 -15.09 -14.98 -22.11
N TYR A 466 -14.91 -16.00 -21.27
CA TYR A 466 -13.71 -16.84 -21.34
C TYR A 466 -13.69 -17.84 -22.50
N GLY A 467 -14.86 -18.22 -23.01
CA GLY A 467 -14.92 -19.29 -23.98
C GLY A 467 -14.43 -20.62 -23.41
N GLY A 468 -14.64 -21.74 -24.09
CA GLY A 468 -14.22 -23.07 -23.63
C GLY A 468 -12.70 -23.27 -23.62
N TYR A 469 -12.29 -24.52 -23.51
CA TYR A 469 -10.88 -24.93 -23.56
C TYR A 469 -10.21 -24.53 -24.87
N LYS A 470 -9.01 -24.01 -24.76
CA LYS A 470 -8.14 -23.56 -25.85
C LYS A 470 -6.84 -24.35 -25.80
N PRO A 471 -6.70 -25.42 -26.63
CA PRO A 471 -5.55 -26.29 -26.55
C PRO A 471 -4.22 -25.62 -26.96
N GLU A 472 -4.28 -24.48 -27.65
CA GLU A 472 -3.12 -23.68 -28.04
C GLU A 472 -2.57 -22.82 -26.89
N GLN A 473 -3.31 -22.67 -25.79
CA GLN A 473 -2.88 -21.94 -24.62
C GLN A 473 -2.06 -22.83 -23.67
N PRO A 474 -1.21 -22.26 -22.80
CA PRO A 474 -0.47 -23.01 -21.79
C PRO A 474 -1.42 -23.86 -20.90
N ASN A 475 -0.98 -25.10 -20.60
CA ASN A 475 -1.73 -25.99 -19.74
C ASN A 475 -1.75 -25.48 -18.28
N ALA A 476 -2.91 -25.33 -17.68
CA ALA A 476 -3.10 -24.83 -16.31
C ALA A 476 -2.48 -25.72 -15.21
N GLU A 477 -2.14 -27.00 -15.49
CA GLU A 477 -1.41 -27.85 -14.54
C GLU A 477 -0.09 -27.23 -14.07
N ARG A 478 0.54 -26.38 -14.91
CA ARG A 478 1.78 -25.66 -14.59
C ARG A 478 1.62 -24.75 -13.39
N ILE A 479 0.43 -24.17 -13.19
CA ILE A 479 0.11 -23.27 -12.06
C ILE A 479 0.34 -23.99 -10.73
N GLY A 480 -0.10 -25.26 -10.63
CA GLY A 480 0.08 -26.06 -9.42
C GLY A 480 1.56 -26.33 -9.10
N ILE A 481 2.38 -26.57 -10.12
CA ILE A 481 3.83 -26.80 -9.97
C ILE A 481 4.53 -25.53 -9.44
N ILE A 482 4.23 -24.39 -10.05
CA ILE A 482 4.78 -23.09 -9.62
C ILE A 482 4.33 -22.76 -8.20
N ALA A 483 3.04 -22.94 -7.89
CA ALA A 483 2.50 -22.68 -6.55
C ALA A 483 3.22 -23.51 -5.47
N GLN A 484 3.47 -24.80 -5.70
CA GLN A 484 4.23 -25.64 -4.79
C GLN A 484 5.66 -25.13 -4.57
N ARG A 485 6.35 -24.70 -5.65
CA ARG A 485 7.69 -24.10 -5.58
C ARG A 485 7.69 -22.84 -4.72
N LEU A 486 6.80 -21.89 -4.99
CA LEU A 486 6.77 -20.60 -4.29
C LEU A 486 6.30 -20.74 -2.83
N ALA A 487 5.28 -21.55 -2.57
CA ALA A 487 4.82 -21.83 -1.22
C ALA A 487 5.92 -22.49 -0.36
N LYS A 488 6.72 -23.39 -0.96
CA LYS A 488 7.86 -23.98 -0.27
C LYS A 488 8.90 -22.96 0.13
N ILE A 489 9.26 -22.01 -0.74
CA ILE A 489 10.21 -20.91 -0.43
C ILE A 489 9.73 -20.12 0.76
N VAL A 490 8.44 -19.73 0.78
CA VAL A 490 7.84 -19.01 1.90
C VAL A 490 7.97 -19.82 3.19
N LYS A 491 7.60 -21.11 3.18
CA LYS A 491 7.62 -21.98 4.36
C LYS A 491 9.01 -22.27 4.89
N ASP A 492 10.00 -22.37 4.01
CA ASP A 492 11.40 -22.57 4.40
C ASP A 492 11.94 -21.34 5.18
N ILE A 493 11.41 -20.13 4.90
CA ILE A 493 11.84 -18.88 5.54
C ILE A 493 10.96 -18.53 6.76
N ASP A 494 9.64 -18.64 6.61
CA ASP A 494 8.67 -18.37 7.66
C ASP A 494 7.57 -19.45 7.75
N PRO A 495 7.79 -20.51 8.53
CA PRO A 495 6.78 -21.54 8.75
C PRO A 495 5.65 -21.12 9.69
N SER A 496 5.73 -19.92 10.28
CA SER A 496 4.78 -19.46 11.31
C SER A 496 3.49 -18.87 10.77
N ARG A 497 3.45 -18.52 9.48
CA ARG A 497 2.28 -17.95 8.80
C ARG A 497 1.86 -18.81 7.62
N PRO A 498 0.55 -18.86 7.32
CA PRO A 498 0.07 -19.60 6.16
C PRO A 498 0.38 -18.88 4.84
N THR A 499 0.49 -19.70 3.80
CA THR A 499 0.55 -19.27 2.40
C THR A 499 -0.85 -19.21 1.80
N THR A 500 -1.06 -18.32 0.83
CA THR A 500 -2.30 -18.18 0.07
C THR A 500 -2.04 -17.84 -1.38
N GLY A 501 -3.07 -17.94 -2.20
CA GLY A 501 -3.14 -17.41 -3.55
C GLY A 501 -4.55 -16.86 -3.81
N ALA A 502 -4.67 -15.88 -4.70
CA ALA A 502 -5.92 -15.24 -5.06
C ALA A 502 -6.41 -15.77 -6.41
N LEU A 503 -7.40 -16.68 -6.36
CA LEU A 503 -7.88 -17.44 -7.50
C LEU A 503 -9.04 -16.73 -8.21
N ALA A 504 -8.88 -16.45 -9.51
CA ALA A 504 -9.95 -15.96 -10.38
C ALA A 504 -10.71 -17.12 -11.04
N GLY A 505 -10.00 -18.13 -11.49
CA GLY A 505 -10.54 -19.30 -12.18
C GLY A 505 -10.75 -20.50 -11.24
N VAL A 506 -11.51 -20.34 -10.17
CA VAL A 506 -11.65 -21.37 -9.12
C VAL A 506 -11.99 -22.76 -9.66
N VAL A 507 -12.86 -22.88 -10.67
CA VAL A 507 -13.21 -24.17 -11.30
C VAL A 507 -12.02 -24.78 -12.03
N MET A 508 -11.25 -23.97 -12.75
CA MET A 508 -10.04 -24.43 -13.43
C MET A 508 -8.95 -24.80 -12.41
N SER A 509 -8.75 -23.97 -11.40
CA SER A 509 -7.76 -24.23 -10.36
C SER A 509 -8.07 -25.48 -9.53
N ASN A 510 -9.35 -25.79 -9.28
CA ASN A 510 -9.77 -27.02 -8.61
C ASN A 510 -9.40 -28.29 -9.39
N ALA A 511 -9.16 -28.21 -10.68
CA ALA A 511 -8.65 -29.31 -11.51
C ALA A 511 -7.12 -29.43 -11.50
N THR A 512 -6.42 -28.53 -10.81
CA THR A 512 -4.95 -28.49 -10.71
C THR A 512 -4.50 -28.67 -9.26
N ALA A 513 -3.18 -28.76 -9.03
CA ALA A 513 -2.61 -28.80 -7.67
C ALA A 513 -2.55 -27.43 -6.98
N TYR A 514 -3.00 -26.32 -7.60
CA TYR A 514 -2.84 -24.98 -7.04
C TYR A 514 -3.52 -24.79 -5.68
N PRO A 515 -4.82 -25.11 -5.50
CA PRO A 515 -5.47 -24.92 -4.21
C PRO A 515 -4.89 -25.76 -3.07
N SER A 516 -4.28 -26.93 -3.39
CA SER A 516 -3.63 -27.80 -2.40
C SER A 516 -2.17 -27.42 -2.13
N ALA A 517 -1.58 -26.55 -2.91
CA ALA A 517 -0.21 -26.07 -2.73
C ALA A 517 -0.11 -24.96 -1.66
N VAL A 518 -1.22 -24.33 -1.28
CA VAL A 518 -1.30 -23.26 -0.29
C VAL A 518 -2.13 -23.67 0.92
N ASP A 519 -1.86 -23.07 2.08
CA ASP A 519 -2.57 -23.40 3.33
C ASP A 519 -4.00 -22.83 3.34
N VAL A 520 -4.21 -21.68 2.73
CA VAL A 520 -5.47 -20.94 2.71
C VAL A 520 -5.76 -20.50 1.29
N VAL A 521 -7.00 -20.65 0.83
CA VAL A 521 -7.35 -20.39 -0.58
C VAL A 521 -8.25 -19.16 -0.70
N GLY A 522 -7.76 -18.13 -1.39
CA GLY A 522 -8.49 -16.91 -1.69
C GLY A 522 -9.29 -17.04 -2.98
N TYR A 523 -10.53 -16.57 -2.99
CA TYR A 523 -11.42 -16.55 -4.16
C TYR A 523 -11.71 -15.12 -4.58
N ASN A 524 -11.45 -14.78 -5.85
CA ASN A 524 -11.77 -13.51 -6.43
C ASN A 524 -13.17 -13.57 -7.08
N TYR A 525 -14.12 -12.75 -6.59
CA TYR A 525 -15.49 -12.57 -7.14
C TYR A 525 -16.29 -13.86 -7.34
N THR A 526 -15.98 -14.93 -6.60
CA THR A 526 -16.58 -16.27 -6.75
C THR A 526 -17.30 -16.72 -5.48
N GLU A 527 -18.01 -15.82 -4.82
CA GLU A 527 -18.73 -16.05 -3.56
C GLU A 527 -19.73 -17.23 -3.67
N SER A 528 -20.28 -17.45 -4.87
CA SER A 528 -21.18 -18.58 -5.16
C SER A 528 -20.54 -19.95 -4.95
N ARG A 529 -19.22 -20.04 -4.94
CA ARG A 529 -18.48 -21.31 -4.75
C ARG A 529 -18.23 -21.64 -3.29
N TYR A 530 -18.35 -20.71 -2.36
CA TYR A 530 -17.97 -20.91 -0.96
C TYR A 530 -18.62 -22.17 -0.34
N GLY A 531 -19.93 -22.26 -0.40
CA GLY A 531 -20.65 -23.41 0.18
C GLY A 531 -20.50 -24.71 -0.62
N ILE A 532 -20.27 -24.63 -1.93
CA ILE A 532 -20.04 -25.81 -2.79
C ILE A 532 -18.67 -26.40 -2.47
N ASP A 533 -17.64 -25.55 -2.49
CA ASP A 533 -16.26 -26.00 -2.32
C ASP A 533 -15.95 -26.37 -0.86
N HIS A 534 -16.60 -25.75 0.13
CA HIS A 534 -16.51 -26.20 1.51
C HIS A 534 -17.04 -27.63 1.72
N LYS A 535 -18.12 -28.01 1.01
CA LYS A 535 -18.64 -29.39 1.04
C LYS A 535 -17.74 -30.37 0.28
N THR A 536 -17.19 -29.94 -0.85
CA THR A 536 -16.37 -30.79 -1.73
C THR A 536 -14.97 -30.98 -1.15
N TYR A 537 -14.43 -29.96 -0.48
CA TYR A 537 -13.08 -29.92 0.09
C TYR A 537 -13.16 -29.49 1.57
N PRO A 538 -13.62 -30.35 2.49
CA PRO A 538 -13.96 -29.95 3.86
C PRO A 538 -12.77 -29.46 4.69
N GLU A 539 -11.53 -29.78 4.29
CA GLU A 539 -10.32 -29.33 4.98
C GLU A 539 -9.80 -27.97 4.44
N ARG A 540 -10.45 -27.44 3.38
CA ARG A 540 -10.01 -26.20 2.76
C ARG A 540 -10.45 -24.99 3.57
N ILE A 541 -9.50 -24.11 3.89
CA ILE A 541 -9.78 -22.82 4.52
C ILE A 541 -10.00 -21.79 3.40
N ILE A 542 -11.18 -21.15 3.36
CA ILE A 542 -11.61 -20.30 2.25
C ILE A 542 -11.89 -18.87 2.73
N TYR A 543 -11.57 -17.89 1.89
CA TYR A 543 -11.94 -16.50 2.08
C TYR A 543 -12.06 -15.78 0.71
N GLY A 544 -12.62 -14.56 0.72
CA GLY A 544 -12.66 -13.70 -0.46
C GLY A 544 -11.41 -12.85 -0.57
N SER A 545 -10.51 -13.17 -1.49
CA SER A 545 -9.30 -12.37 -1.74
C SER A 545 -9.59 -11.09 -2.53
N GLU A 546 -10.65 -11.11 -3.36
CA GLU A 546 -11.26 -9.91 -3.95
C GLU A 546 -12.77 -10.10 -4.01
N ASN A 547 -13.49 -9.18 -3.36
CA ASN A 547 -14.95 -9.23 -3.31
C ASN A 547 -15.57 -7.92 -3.79
N ARG A 548 -16.83 -8.03 -4.25
CA ARG A 548 -17.66 -6.88 -4.60
C ARG A 548 -18.10 -6.11 -3.37
N HIS A 549 -18.49 -4.86 -3.59
CA HIS A 549 -18.96 -3.98 -2.51
C HIS A 549 -20.41 -4.22 -2.09
N ASP A 550 -21.18 -5.02 -2.79
CA ASP A 550 -22.61 -5.21 -2.55
C ASP A 550 -22.91 -6.04 -1.29
N LEU A 551 -24.14 -5.92 -0.80
CA LEU A 551 -24.62 -6.61 0.39
C LEU A 551 -24.63 -8.13 0.24
N PRO A 552 -25.04 -8.72 -0.91
CA PRO A 552 -24.97 -10.16 -1.11
C PRO A 552 -23.56 -10.74 -0.96
N ALA A 553 -22.55 -10.08 -1.52
CA ALA A 553 -21.15 -10.52 -1.36
C ALA A 553 -20.69 -10.46 0.10
N TRP A 554 -21.14 -9.44 0.87
CA TRP A 554 -20.87 -9.36 2.29
C TRP A 554 -21.60 -10.45 3.09
N LYS A 555 -22.86 -10.71 2.78
CA LYS A 555 -23.64 -11.80 3.42
C LYS A 555 -23.03 -13.16 3.14
N ALA A 556 -22.47 -13.41 1.96
CA ALA A 556 -21.76 -14.64 1.66
C ALA A 556 -20.59 -14.91 2.63
N VAL A 557 -20.04 -13.85 3.24
CA VAL A 557 -18.99 -13.96 4.27
C VAL A 557 -19.60 -14.06 5.67
N THR A 558 -20.55 -13.18 6.02
CA THR A 558 -21.08 -13.10 7.40
C THR A 558 -22.01 -14.24 7.76
N ASP A 559 -22.77 -14.74 6.81
CA ASP A 559 -23.74 -15.81 7.01
C ASP A 559 -23.08 -17.21 7.01
N ASN A 560 -21.78 -17.29 6.71
CA ASN A 560 -20.99 -18.50 6.67
C ASN A 560 -19.81 -18.43 7.66
N GLU A 561 -19.89 -19.14 8.77
CA GLU A 561 -18.85 -19.11 9.82
C GLU A 561 -17.48 -19.50 9.27
N HIS A 562 -17.43 -20.51 8.41
CA HIS A 562 -16.22 -21.05 7.79
C HIS A 562 -15.50 -20.08 6.82
N ILE A 563 -16.18 -19.05 6.30
CA ILE A 563 -15.55 -18.01 5.48
C ILE A 563 -15.00 -16.94 6.39
N PHE A 564 -13.67 -16.89 6.57
CA PHE A 564 -13.10 -16.03 7.59
C PHE A 564 -13.09 -14.54 7.24
N GLY A 565 -13.27 -14.15 5.99
CA GLY A 565 -13.24 -12.75 5.63
C GLY A 565 -13.32 -12.47 4.15
N GLN A 566 -13.18 -11.19 3.84
CA GLN A 566 -13.09 -10.69 2.47
C GLN A 566 -12.07 -9.55 2.40
N PHE A 567 -11.54 -9.31 1.19
CA PHE A 567 -10.85 -8.08 0.81
C PHE A 567 -11.63 -7.43 -0.32
N LEU A 568 -12.06 -6.20 -0.11
CA LEU A 568 -12.83 -5.45 -1.12
C LEU A 568 -11.92 -4.89 -2.20
N TRP A 569 -12.34 -4.96 -3.42
CA TRP A 569 -11.71 -4.25 -4.54
C TRP A 569 -12.35 -2.89 -4.74
N THR A 570 -11.80 -1.76 -4.22
CA THR A 570 -10.60 -1.55 -3.40
C THR A 570 -10.89 -0.67 -2.18
N GLY A 571 -9.89 -0.45 -1.31
CA GLY A 571 -9.99 0.52 -0.21
C GLY A 571 -9.88 1.97 -0.66
N ILE A 572 -9.06 2.24 -1.67
CA ILE A 572 -8.74 3.60 -2.14
C ILE A 572 -8.76 3.58 -3.67
N ASP A 573 -9.27 4.64 -4.30
CA ASP A 573 -9.09 4.86 -5.73
C ASP A 573 -7.60 4.89 -6.07
N TYR A 574 -7.22 4.40 -7.22
CA TYR A 574 -5.82 4.24 -7.62
C TYR A 574 -5.60 4.62 -9.09
N LEU A 575 -4.36 4.95 -9.43
CA LEU A 575 -3.95 5.23 -10.80
C LEU A 575 -3.81 3.94 -11.61
N GLY A 576 -4.06 4.03 -12.90
CA GLY A 576 -4.06 2.86 -13.79
C GLY A 576 -5.33 2.03 -13.71
N GLU A 577 -5.37 0.92 -14.44
CA GLU A 577 -6.60 0.13 -14.70
C GLU A 577 -7.79 1.02 -15.05
N SER A 578 -7.50 2.06 -15.80
CA SER A 578 -8.37 3.19 -16.03
C SER A 578 -9.48 2.84 -17.00
N GLY A 579 -10.59 3.59 -16.91
CA GLY A 579 -11.59 3.69 -17.96
C GLY A 579 -11.02 4.33 -19.24
N GLN A 580 -11.91 4.74 -20.13
CA GLN A 580 -11.52 5.48 -21.33
C GLN A 580 -10.96 6.85 -20.94
N TRP A 581 -10.05 7.36 -21.80
CA TRP A 581 -9.54 8.72 -21.69
C TRP A 581 -10.67 9.74 -21.48
N PRO A 582 -10.56 10.71 -20.56
CA PRO A 582 -9.36 11.09 -19.79
C PRO A 582 -9.27 10.50 -18.38
N ALA A 583 -9.94 9.39 -18.09
CA ALA A 583 -9.87 8.77 -16.78
C ALA A 583 -8.46 8.24 -16.51
N ARG A 584 -7.82 8.71 -15.42
CA ARG A 584 -6.44 8.36 -15.05
C ARG A 584 -6.33 7.19 -14.07
N GLY A 585 -7.46 6.68 -13.58
CA GLY A 585 -7.47 5.62 -12.57
C GLY A 585 -8.80 4.91 -12.44
N SER A 586 -8.84 4.00 -11.48
CA SER A 586 -10.03 3.24 -11.09
C SER A 586 -10.74 3.91 -9.92
N SER A 587 -12.08 4.00 -10.00
CA SER A 587 -12.95 4.57 -8.96
C SER A 587 -13.55 3.52 -8.01
N ALA A 588 -12.91 2.36 -7.90
CA ALA A 588 -13.43 1.25 -7.09
C ALA A 588 -13.29 1.46 -5.56
N GLY A 589 -12.53 2.47 -5.12
CA GLY A 589 -12.20 2.70 -3.73
C GLY A 589 -13.36 3.16 -2.83
N LEU A 590 -13.21 2.91 -1.53
CA LEU A 590 -14.01 3.51 -0.46
C LEU A 590 -13.61 4.96 -0.21
N LEU A 591 -12.33 5.27 -0.44
CA LEU A 591 -11.75 6.61 -0.45
C LEU A 591 -11.40 7.00 -1.88
N ASP A 592 -11.46 8.31 -2.17
CA ASP A 592 -10.96 8.84 -3.44
C ASP A 592 -9.42 9.01 -3.44
N LEU A 593 -8.81 9.44 -4.57
CA LEU A 593 -7.37 9.65 -4.67
C LEU A 593 -6.81 10.69 -3.69
N ALA A 594 -7.62 11.64 -3.24
CA ALA A 594 -7.27 12.61 -2.21
C ALA A 594 -7.42 12.05 -0.78
N GLY A 595 -7.93 10.81 -0.64
CA GLY A 595 -8.14 10.13 0.62
C GLY A 595 -9.39 10.57 1.38
N TRP A 596 -10.38 11.16 0.71
CA TRP A 596 -11.68 11.44 1.31
C TRP A 596 -12.64 10.26 1.14
N ARG A 597 -13.47 10.05 2.19
CA ARG A 597 -14.50 9.02 2.17
C ARG A 597 -15.56 9.32 1.11
N LYS A 598 -15.79 8.36 0.23
CA LYS A 598 -16.84 8.39 -0.79
C LYS A 598 -18.17 7.90 -0.22
N PRO A 599 -19.31 8.13 -0.90
CA PRO A 599 -20.59 7.51 -0.50
C PRO A 599 -20.48 5.98 -0.32
N LEU A 600 -19.71 5.30 -1.19
CA LEU A 600 -19.41 3.88 -1.07
C LEU A 600 -18.67 3.54 0.24
N GLY A 601 -17.78 4.44 0.71
CA GLY A 601 -17.11 4.29 2.00
C GLY A 601 -18.08 4.39 3.18
N TRP A 602 -19.08 5.27 3.11
CA TRP A 602 -20.15 5.34 4.09
C TRP A 602 -21.03 4.09 4.07
N TYR A 603 -21.33 3.57 2.86
CA TYR A 603 -22.06 2.33 2.70
C TYR A 603 -21.34 1.16 3.36
N ARG A 604 -20.03 1.04 3.15
CA ARG A 604 -19.23 -0.01 3.80
C ARG A 604 -19.08 0.24 5.31
N ALA A 605 -19.03 1.48 5.77
CA ALA A 605 -19.04 1.79 7.20
C ALA A 605 -20.32 1.28 7.88
N ALA A 606 -21.48 1.42 7.23
CA ALA A 606 -22.72 0.88 7.76
C ALA A 606 -22.73 -0.66 7.88
N LEU A 607 -21.95 -1.37 7.05
CA LEU A 607 -21.85 -2.82 7.10
C LEU A 607 -20.72 -3.33 8.02
N LEU A 608 -19.64 -2.57 8.21
CA LEU A 608 -18.42 -3.01 8.88
C LEU A 608 -18.26 -2.46 10.30
N SER A 609 -18.73 -1.22 10.54
CA SER A 609 -18.52 -0.51 11.80
C SER A 609 -19.49 -0.98 12.89
N THR A 610 -19.01 -1.00 14.12
CA THR A 610 -19.85 -1.17 15.33
C THR A 610 -20.33 0.15 15.90
N LYS A 611 -19.78 1.29 15.42
CA LYS A 611 -20.24 2.64 15.80
C LYS A 611 -21.52 2.98 15.02
N PRO A 612 -22.40 3.82 15.57
CA PRO A 612 -23.54 4.36 14.82
C PRO A 612 -23.10 5.09 13.54
N VAL A 613 -23.73 4.79 12.42
CA VAL A 613 -23.44 5.39 11.11
C VAL A 613 -24.71 5.98 10.53
N CYS A 614 -24.60 7.21 10.04
CA CYS A 614 -25.62 7.87 9.23
C CYS A 614 -24.93 8.70 8.15
N TYR A 615 -25.35 8.56 6.91
CA TYR A 615 -24.98 9.40 5.78
C TYR A 615 -26.18 9.58 4.89
N ILE A 616 -26.42 10.77 4.37
CA ILE A 616 -27.41 11.01 3.34
C ILE A 616 -26.80 11.53 2.06
N GLY A 617 -27.19 10.89 0.96
CA GLY A 617 -26.89 11.34 -0.40
C GLY A 617 -28.17 11.71 -1.15
N THR A 618 -28.07 12.61 -2.12
CA THR A 618 -29.25 13.07 -2.85
C THR A 618 -29.03 13.08 -4.36
N TYR A 619 -30.12 12.82 -5.11
CA TYR A 619 -30.15 12.89 -6.56
C TYR A 619 -31.54 13.23 -7.07
N ARG A 620 -31.61 13.88 -8.27
CA ARG A 620 -32.89 14.25 -8.90
C ARG A 620 -33.66 12.99 -9.25
N ASN A 621 -34.96 12.97 -8.93
CA ASN A 621 -35.87 11.91 -9.30
C ASN A 621 -36.27 12.08 -10.78
N VAL A 622 -35.54 11.44 -11.69
CA VAL A 622 -35.80 11.51 -13.13
C VAL A 622 -36.52 10.24 -13.56
N SER A 623 -37.75 10.39 -14.03
CA SER A 623 -38.46 9.29 -14.68
C SER A 623 -37.79 9.00 -16.01
N ARG A 624 -37.12 7.85 -16.16
CA ARG A 624 -36.66 7.37 -17.47
C ARG A 624 -37.76 6.55 -18.11
N PRO A 625 -38.18 6.80 -19.39
CA PRO A 625 -39.08 5.92 -20.10
C PRO A 625 -38.46 4.53 -20.17
N GLY A 626 -39.14 3.53 -19.66
CA GLY A 626 -38.74 2.15 -19.82
C GLY A 626 -38.82 1.72 -21.29
N ARG A 627 -37.95 0.82 -21.74
CA ARG A 627 -37.88 0.29 -23.13
C ARG A 627 -39.18 -0.34 -23.63
N ASN A 628 -40.18 -0.56 -22.74
CA ASN A 628 -41.49 -1.15 -23.00
C ASN A 628 -42.66 -0.26 -22.55
N GLY A 629 -42.50 1.08 -22.51
CA GLY A 629 -43.59 2.00 -22.19
C GLY A 629 -44.07 2.00 -20.72
N ASN A 630 -43.60 1.11 -19.90
CA ASN A 630 -43.88 1.12 -18.47
C ASN A 630 -42.85 2.06 -17.78
N ASN A 631 -43.33 3.16 -17.21
CA ASN A 631 -42.57 4.04 -16.33
C ASN A 631 -42.12 3.25 -15.06
N ARG A 632 -41.09 2.45 -15.19
CA ARG A 632 -40.38 1.94 -13.99
C ARG A 632 -39.61 3.11 -13.40
N ARG A 633 -40.18 3.73 -12.39
CA ARG A 633 -39.41 4.57 -11.45
C ARG A 633 -38.18 3.75 -11.03
N ASN A 634 -36.99 4.34 -11.08
CA ASN A 634 -35.80 3.70 -10.50
C ASN A 634 -36.06 3.53 -9.00
N GLN A 635 -36.60 2.37 -8.62
CA GLN A 635 -36.98 2.05 -7.23
C GLN A 635 -35.79 1.65 -6.37
N ARG A 636 -34.58 1.53 -6.94
CA ARG A 636 -33.37 1.18 -6.17
C ARG A 636 -32.63 2.43 -5.74
N PRO A 637 -32.22 2.50 -4.47
CA PRO A 637 -31.42 3.61 -3.97
C PRO A 637 -30.05 3.67 -4.66
N ASN A 638 -29.64 4.88 -5.04
CA ASN A 638 -28.28 5.10 -5.52
C ASN A 638 -27.35 5.28 -4.32
N ILE A 639 -26.70 4.21 -3.89
CA ILE A 639 -25.73 4.23 -2.75
C ILE A 639 -24.50 5.10 -3.01
N ASN A 640 -24.26 5.52 -4.26
CA ASN A 640 -23.20 6.45 -4.64
C ASN A 640 -23.68 7.91 -4.74
N ALA A 641 -24.89 8.20 -4.28
CA ALA A 641 -25.44 9.56 -4.31
C ALA A 641 -24.57 10.52 -3.46
N PRO A 642 -24.14 11.67 -4.03
CA PRO A 642 -23.32 12.63 -3.31
C PRO A 642 -24.13 13.36 -2.22
N GLY A 643 -23.46 13.73 -1.15
CA GLY A 643 -24.03 14.55 -0.07
C GLY A 643 -24.13 16.02 -0.52
N ARG A 644 -25.24 16.43 -1.10
CA ARG A 644 -25.50 17.84 -1.47
C ARG A 644 -26.97 18.18 -1.31
N TRP A 645 -27.29 19.44 -0.95
CA TRP A 645 -28.64 19.94 -0.83
C TRP A 645 -28.79 21.29 -1.57
N ASN A 646 -28.37 21.31 -2.85
CA ASN A 646 -28.52 22.44 -3.78
C ASN A 646 -29.20 21.94 -5.03
N TRP A 647 -30.51 22.23 -5.16
CA TRP A 647 -31.37 21.83 -6.26
C TRP A 647 -32.21 23.02 -6.73
N GLU A 648 -33.04 22.88 -7.75
CA GLU A 648 -33.96 23.92 -8.16
C GLU A 648 -35.25 23.81 -7.34
N LYS A 649 -35.85 24.96 -6.96
CA LYS A 649 -37.07 25.00 -6.18
C LYS A 649 -38.16 24.21 -6.89
N GLY A 650 -38.75 23.24 -6.19
CA GLY A 650 -39.80 22.36 -6.71
C GLY A 650 -39.30 21.08 -7.36
N ASP A 651 -37.96 20.88 -7.44
CA ASP A 651 -37.44 19.58 -7.88
C ASP A 651 -37.91 18.47 -6.93
N SER A 652 -38.24 17.32 -7.47
CA SER A 652 -38.41 16.08 -6.71
C SER A 652 -37.05 15.43 -6.53
N VAL A 653 -36.62 15.28 -5.29
CA VAL A 653 -35.30 14.79 -4.93
C VAL A 653 -35.41 13.48 -4.15
N ASN A 654 -34.68 12.47 -4.61
CA ASN A 654 -34.49 11.24 -3.84
C ASN A 654 -33.38 11.47 -2.80
N VAL A 655 -33.70 11.12 -1.57
CA VAL A 655 -32.76 11.14 -0.41
C VAL A 655 -32.51 9.69 -0.02
N VAL A 656 -31.25 9.25 -0.08
CA VAL A 656 -30.81 7.93 0.35
C VAL A 656 -30.09 8.05 1.67
N CYS A 657 -30.57 7.35 2.69
CA CYS A 657 -29.88 7.21 3.98
C CYS A 657 -29.16 5.87 4.02
N ILE A 658 -27.86 5.95 4.30
CA ILE A 658 -26.97 4.82 4.53
C ILE A 658 -26.71 4.77 6.05
N THR A 659 -27.19 3.70 6.70
CA THR A 659 -27.11 3.54 8.15
C THR A 659 -26.99 2.08 8.56
N ASN A 660 -26.43 1.84 9.74
CA ASN A 660 -26.51 0.56 10.47
C ASN A 660 -27.63 0.57 11.53
N GLY A 661 -28.43 1.65 11.61
CA GLY A 661 -29.70 1.67 12.31
C GLY A 661 -30.81 0.94 11.53
N LYS A 662 -31.91 0.64 12.21
CA LYS A 662 -33.07 -0.06 11.61
C LYS A 662 -34.09 0.89 11.01
N ASP A 663 -34.15 2.12 11.52
CA ASP A 663 -35.09 3.15 11.10
C ASP A 663 -34.45 4.54 11.18
N ALA A 664 -35.03 5.49 10.45
CA ALA A 664 -34.58 6.87 10.44
C ALA A 664 -35.74 7.82 10.11
N ARG A 665 -35.64 9.07 10.57
CA ARG A 665 -36.52 10.17 10.20
C ARG A 665 -35.76 11.27 9.48
N LEU A 666 -36.46 11.94 8.57
CA LEU A 666 -35.89 13.02 7.78
C LEU A 666 -36.56 14.35 8.14
N LEU A 667 -35.75 15.34 8.46
CA LEU A 667 -36.21 16.68 8.84
C LEU A 667 -35.69 17.70 7.82
N LEU A 668 -36.56 18.60 7.39
CA LEU A 668 -36.21 19.77 6.58
C LEU A 668 -36.55 21.03 7.36
N ASN A 669 -35.55 21.84 7.65
CA ASN A 669 -35.73 23.04 8.48
C ASN A 669 -36.40 22.74 9.84
N GLY A 670 -36.05 21.59 10.44
CA GLY A 670 -36.59 21.15 11.75
C GLY A 670 -37.97 20.49 11.68
N LYS A 671 -38.63 20.43 10.53
CA LYS A 671 -39.90 19.75 10.32
C LYS A 671 -39.72 18.39 9.64
N GLU A 672 -40.37 17.38 10.17
CA GLU A 672 -40.34 16.05 9.58
C GLU A 672 -40.98 16.05 8.18
N VAL A 673 -40.30 15.43 7.22
CA VAL A 673 -40.71 15.35 5.81
C VAL A 673 -40.57 13.93 5.29
N GLY A 674 -41.27 13.63 4.18
CA GLY A 674 -41.15 12.36 3.47
C GLY A 674 -41.83 11.16 4.14
N GLY A 675 -42.32 11.28 5.38
CA GLY A 675 -42.97 10.21 6.12
C GLY A 675 -42.04 8.99 6.33
N LYS A 676 -42.62 7.78 6.38
CA LYS A 676 -41.86 6.55 6.60
C LYS A 676 -40.96 6.24 5.38
N PRO A 677 -39.66 5.95 5.59
CA PRO A 677 -38.74 5.61 4.50
C PRO A 677 -39.11 4.29 3.80
N GLY A 678 -38.83 4.24 2.50
CA GLY A 678 -38.75 2.95 1.80
C GLY A 678 -37.47 2.23 2.20
N HIS A 679 -37.55 0.93 2.50
CA HIS A 679 -36.41 0.08 2.76
C HIS A 679 -36.05 -0.76 1.55
N ASP A 680 -34.80 -0.75 1.10
CA ASP A 680 -34.30 -1.59 0.01
C ASP A 680 -33.53 -2.79 0.56
N GLU A 681 -34.09 -3.98 0.43
CA GLU A 681 -33.47 -5.21 0.94
C GLU A 681 -32.15 -5.57 0.24
N SER A 682 -31.96 -5.12 -1.00
CA SER A 682 -30.77 -5.44 -1.79
C SER A 682 -29.54 -4.64 -1.38
N THR A 683 -29.74 -3.47 -0.78
CA THR A 683 -28.67 -2.59 -0.31
C THR A 683 -28.73 -2.36 1.20
N GLY A 684 -29.88 -2.55 1.84
CA GLY A 684 -30.13 -2.16 3.24
C GLY A 684 -30.34 -0.65 3.44
N ALA A 685 -30.36 0.16 2.37
CA ALA A 685 -30.51 1.60 2.46
C ALA A 685 -31.98 2.02 2.65
N LEU A 686 -32.19 3.14 3.33
CA LEU A 686 -33.49 3.81 3.47
C LEU A 686 -33.61 4.92 2.42
N MET A 687 -34.81 5.15 1.91
CA MET A 687 -35.02 6.14 0.83
C MET A 687 -36.34 6.91 1.00
N TRP A 688 -36.29 8.22 0.73
CA TRP A 688 -37.43 9.12 0.59
C TRP A 688 -37.42 9.79 -0.79
N SER A 689 -38.56 10.32 -1.19
CA SER A 689 -38.67 11.28 -2.29
C SER A 689 -39.37 12.51 -1.74
N VAL A 690 -38.69 13.65 -1.76
CA VAL A 690 -39.19 14.90 -1.18
C VAL A 690 -39.04 16.06 -2.15
N ALA A 691 -39.90 17.07 -2.02
CA ALA A 691 -39.74 18.30 -2.77
C ALA A 691 -38.59 19.11 -2.18
N TYR A 692 -37.75 19.66 -3.04
CA TYR A 692 -36.66 20.51 -2.59
C TYR A 692 -37.17 21.87 -2.12
N GLU A 693 -36.73 22.24 -0.92
CA GLU A 693 -36.77 23.61 -0.39
C GLU A 693 -35.39 23.94 0.19
N PRO A 694 -34.93 25.22 0.05
CA PRO A 694 -33.67 25.65 0.65
C PRO A 694 -33.67 25.52 2.18
N GLY A 695 -32.53 25.21 2.75
CA GLY A 695 -32.32 25.09 4.19
C GLY A 695 -31.50 23.88 4.57
N THR A 696 -31.71 23.36 5.77
CA THR A 696 -31.00 22.22 6.33
C THR A 696 -31.84 20.96 6.28
N LEU A 697 -31.34 19.95 5.55
CA LEU A 697 -31.86 18.59 5.51
C LEU A 697 -31.06 17.75 6.52
N ARG A 698 -31.75 17.21 7.52
CA ARG A 698 -31.17 16.39 8.58
C ARG A 698 -31.81 15.01 8.63
N CYS A 699 -30.99 13.98 8.67
CA CYS A 699 -31.44 12.61 8.91
C CYS A 699 -30.99 12.20 10.31
N GLU A 700 -31.89 11.61 11.10
CA GLU A 700 -31.64 11.05 12.41
C GLU A 700 -32.04 9.59 12.44
N THR A 701 -31.15 8.73 12.95
CA THR A 701 -31.34 7.27 12.98
C THR A 701 -31.72 6.81 14.40
N ASP A 702 -32.38 5.67 14.49
CA ASP A 702 -32.81 5.07 15.78
C ASP A 702 -31.65 4.63 16.66
N ASN A 703 -30.43 4.47 16.11
CA ASN A 703 -29.20 4.16 16.86
C ASN A 703 -28.42 5.41 17.32
N GLY A 704 -29.00 6.61 17.14
CA GLY A 704 -28.45 7.88 17.63
C GLY A 704 -27.47 8.58 16.68
N ALA A 705 -27.21 8.06 15.48
CA ALA A 705 -26.44 8.79 14.48
C ALA A 705 -27.30 9.84 13.77
N ALA A 706 -26.67 10.91 13.30
CA ALA A 706 -27.31 11.94 12.49
C ALA A 706 -26.35 12.46 11.40
N TYR A 707 -26.91 12.96 10.31
CA TYR A 707 -26.18 13.60 9.23
C TYR A 707 -26.97 14.79 8.67
N GLU A 708 -26.25 15.86 8.32
CA GLU A 708 -26.88 17.08 7.81
C GLU A 708 -26.30 17.50 6.46
N LEU A 709 -27.18 18.00 5.58
CA LEU A 709 -26.84 18.70 4.36
C LEU A 709 -27.51 20.08 4.40
N THR A 710 -26.76 21.10 4.04
CA THR A 710 -27.26 22.47 4.01
C THR A 710 -27.21 23.03 2.60
N THR A 711 -28.25 23.76 2.19
CA THR A 711 -28.20 24.56 0.96
C THR A 711 -27.16 25.64 1.13
N THR A 712 -26.15 25.64 0.27
CA THR A 712 -25.07 26.61 0.28
C THR A 712 -25.36 27.80 -0.63
N GLY A 713 -24.81 28.97 -0.25
CA GLY A 713 -24.81 30.16 -1.05
C GLY A 713 -23.77 30.14 -2.18
N LYS A 714 -23.45 31.30 -2.74
CA LYS A 714 -22.38 31.44 -3.71
C LYS A 714 -21.01 31.29 -3.04
N PRO A 715 -19.98 30.81 -3.79
CA PRO A 715 -18.60 30.86 -3.31
C PRO A 715 -18.21 32.27 -2.80
N TYR A 716 -17.68 32.36 -1.58
CA TYR A 716 -17.32 33.59 -0.91
C TYR A 716 -15.84 33.62 -0.48
N ALA A 717 -15.35 32.58 0.20
CA ALA A 717 -14.03 32.54 0.79
C ALA A 717 -13.33 31.16 0.65
N LEU A 718 -12.03 31.16 0.91
CA LEU A 718 -11.24 29.93 1.05
C LEU A 718 -10.98 29.65 2.53
N LYS A 719 -11.46 28.50 3.02
CA LYS A 719 -11.14 27.97 4.33
C LYS A 719 -9.94 27.03 4.19
N VAL A 720 -8.86 27.31 4.95
CA VAL A 720 -7.62 26.53 4.92
C VAL A 720 -7.40 25.86 6.26
N THR A 721 -7.30 24.54 6.27
CA THR A 721 -7.15 23.73 7.49
C THR A 721 -6.08 22.66 7.31
N THR A 722 -5.72 21.97 8.41
CA THR A 722 -4.77 20.86 8.40
C THR A 722 -5.20 19.82 9.45
N ASP A 723 -4.85 18.57 9.20
CA ASP A 723 -4.91 17.46 10.16
C ASP A 723 -3.51 17.00 10.62
N SER A 724 -2.47 17.45 9.92
CA SER A 724 -1.07 17.08 10.18
C SER A 724 -0.11 18.04 9.47
N VAL A 725 1.18 17.86 9.68
CA VAL A 725 2.21 18.62 8.97
C VAL A 725 2.34 18.29 7.47
N ALA A 726 1.66 17.23 7.00
CA ALA A 726 1.77 16.74 5.61
C ALA A 726 0.60 17.14 4.71
N HIS A 727 -0.55 17.56 5.29
CA HIS A 727 -1.77 17.86 4.54
C HIS A 727 -2.27 19.26 4.82
N VAL A 728 -2.61 19.99 3.77
CA VAL A 728 -3.34 21.25 3.86
C VAL A 728 -4.60 21.13 3.02
N PHE A 729 -5.76 21.24 3.65
CA PHE A 729 -7.06 21.21 2.99
C PHE A 729 -7.50 22.63 2.66
N VAL A 730 -8.02 22.78 1.44
CA VAL A 730 -8.64 24.05 1.00
C VAL A 730 -10.09 23.75 0.61
N GLU A 731 -11.01 24.46 1.24
CA GLU A 731 -12.44 24.38 0.95
C GLU A 731 -12.94 25.74 0.47
N VAL A 732 -13.73 25.72 -0.59
CA VAL A 732 -14.49 26.91 -1.03
C VAL A 732 -15.76 26.98 -0.19
N VAL A 733 -15.93 28.05 0.56
CA VAL A 733 -17.07 28.22 1.46
C VAL A 733 -17.93 29.42 1.06
N ASP A 734 -19.21 29.39 1.44
CA ASP A 734 -20.13 30.52 1.33
C ASP A 734 -19.95 31.52 2.50
N GLU A 735 -20.73 32.60 2.54
CA GLU A 735 -20.68 33.60 3.63
C GLU A 735 -20.99 32.97 5.00
N GLY A 736 -21.75 31.89 5.05
CA GLY A 736 -22.06 31.13 6.27
C GLY A 736 -20.96 30.16 6.68
N GLY A 737 -19.86 30.02 5.91
CA GLY A 737 -18.76 29.11 6.17
C GLY A 737 -19.05 27.66 5.77
N ASN A 738 -20.13 27.39 5.04
CA ASN A 738 -20.48 26.05 4.54
C ASN A 738 -19.74 25.74 3.25
N THR A 739 -19.19 24.55 3.11
CA THR A 739 -18.49 24.11 1.90
C THR A 739 -19.44 24.05 0.70
N VAL A 740 -19.13 24.83 -0.34
CA VAL A 740 -19.93 24.88 -1.56
C VAL A 740 -19.58 23.68 -2.44
N THR A 741 -20.29 22.58 -2.28
CA THR A 741 -20.02 21.29 -2.95
C THR A 741 -20.18 21.32 -4.47
N THR A 742 -20.68 22.41 -5.05
CA THR A 742 -20.79 22.64 -6.49
C THR A 742 -19.65 23.52 -7.04
N ALA A 743 -18.77 24.04 -6.17
CA ALA A 743 -17.70 24.93 -6.57
C ALA A 743 -16.54 24.18 -7.25
N ASP A 744 -16.03 24.82 -8.30
CA ASP A 744 -14.87 24.36 -9.08
C ASP A 744 -13.83 25.48 -9.28
N ASN A 745 -13.75 26.39 -8.30
CA ASN A 745 -12.86 27.56 -8.36
C ASN A 745 -11.38 27.17 -8.48
N GLU A 746 -10.63 27.92 -9.24
CA GLU A 746 -9.18 27.77 -9.32
C GLU A 746 -8.52 28.34 -8.06
N VAL A 747 -7.71 27.51 -7.39
CA VAL A 747 -6.96 27.89 -6.19
C VAL A 747 -5.47 27.94 -6.50
N THR A 748 -4.81 29.00 -6.08
CA THR A 748 -3.35 29.16 -6.11
C THR A 748 -2.80 29.13 -4.69
N LEU A 749 -1.78 28.30 -4.44
CA LEU A 749 -1.10 28.19 -3.16
C LEU A 749 0.27 28.86 -3.19
N MET A 750 0.60 29.57 -2.11
CA MET A 750 1.94 30.04 -1.79
C MET A 750 2.39 29.39 -0.49
N VAL A 751 3.50 28.66 -0.55
CA VAL A 751 4.07 27.94 0.60
C VAL A 751 5.41 28.57 0.96
N ARG A 752 5.67 28.81 2.25
CA ARG A 752 6.94 29.30 2.79
C ARG A 752 7.38 28.45 3.96
N GLY A 753 8.66 28.05 3.98
CA GLY A 753 9.23 27.15 5.00
C GLY A 753 8.89 25.68 4.79
N ALA A 754 8.31 25.33 3.65
CA ALA A 754 8.02 23.96 3.25
C ALA A 754 7.97 23.85 1.72
N ARG A 755 8.13 22.63 1.22
CA ARG A 755 7.99 22.28 -0.20
C ARG A 755 6.57 21.77 -0.47
N LEU A 756 5.91 22.31 -1.49
CA LEU A 756 4.68 21.76 -2.02
C LEU A 756 5.01 20.54 -2.88
N LEU A 757 4.52 19.36 -2.48
CA LEU A 757 4.71 18.11 -3.21
C LEU A 757 3.71 17.94 -4.35
N GLY A 758 2.48 18.44 -4.19
CA GLY A 758 1.43 18.41 -5.19
C GLY A 758 0.08 18.79 -4.61
N MET A 759 -0.90 19.00 -5.50
CA MET A 759 -2.29 19.29 -5.16
C MET A 759 -3.21 18.24 -5.79
N GLU A 760 -4.19 17.76 -5.05
CA GLU A 760 -5.11 16.70 -5.47
C GLU A 760 -6.55 17.03 -5.04
N HIS A 761 -7.54 16.66 -5.86
CA HIS A 761 -8.96 16.82 -5.53
C HIS A 761 -9.78 15.53 -5.66
N GLY A 762 -9.13 14.40 -5.95
CA GLY A 762 -9.74 13.06 -5.97
C GLY A 762 -10.51 12.70 -7.24
N ASN A 763 -10.76 13.61 -8.18
CA ASN A 763 -11.46 13.28 -9.41
C ASN A 763 -10.54 12.52 -10.38
N ILE A 764 -10.86 11.26 -10.64
CA ILE A 764 -10.09 10.42 -11.57
C ILE A 764 -10.26 10.82 -13.05
N ALA A 765 -11.31 11.53 -13.39
CA ALA A 765 -11.60 11.95 -14.78
C ALA A 765 -10.96 13.28 -15.17
N ASP A 766 -10.18 13.91 -14.30
CA ASP A 766 -9.51 15.17 -14.57
C ASP A 766 -8.07 14.96 -15.10
N ALA A 767 -7.91 15.10 -16.41
CA ALA A 767 -6.62 15.04 -17.07
C ALA A 767 -5.76 16.31 -16.87
N THR A 768 -6.27 17.36 -16.24
CA THR A 768 -5.51 18.61 -16.00
C THR A 768 -4.55 18.49 -14.81
N ILE A 769 -4.69 17.46 -13.98
CA ILE A 769 -3.77 17.11 -12.88
C ILE A 769 -2.52 16.43 -13.44
N THR A 770 -1.84 17.08 -14.36
CA THR A 770 -0.64 16.53 -14.98
C THR A 770 0.54 17.49 -14.83
N GLY A 771 1.74 16.96 -14.64
CA GLY A 771 2.94 17.79 -14.50
C GLY A 771 3.04 18.41 -13.10
N ARG A 772 3.36 17.59 -12.12
CA ARG A 772 3.43 17.88 -10.68
C ARG A 772 4.36 19.05 -10.31
N GLN A 773 5.46 19.21 -11.00
CA GLN A 773 6.62 20.01 -10.54
C GLN A 773 6.44 21.52 -10.54
N GLN A 774 5.44 22.05 -11.17
CA GLN A 774 5.32 23.51 -11.32
C GLN A 774 3.94 24.05 -10.97
N ARG A 775 3.06 23.21 -10.42
CA ARG A 775 1.68 23.61 -10.20
C ARG A 775 1.38 23.84 -8.72
N ASN A 776 1.50 25.07 -8.32
CA ASN A 776 0.86 25.59 -7.13
C ASN A 776 -0.60 26.03 -7.38
N ARG A 777 -1.23 25.54 -8.46
CA ARG A 777 -2.54 25.97 -8.95
C ARG A 777 -3.35 24.76 -9.40
N LEU A 778 -4.56 24.61 -8.85
CA LEU A 778 -5.51 23.56 -9.19
C LEU A 778 -6.95 24.06 -8.99
N ARG A 779 -7.89 23.59 -9.82
CA ARG A 779 -9.32 23.80 -9.57
C ARG A 779 -9.80 22.87 -8.46
N THR A 780 -10.74 23.31 -7.65
CA THR A 780 -11.42 22.43 -6.69
C THR A 780 -12.37 21.48 -7.39
N HIS A 781 -12.64 20.34 -6.77
CA HIS A 781 -13.70 19.44 -7.17
C HIS A 781 -14.61 19.19 -5.97
N GLY A 782 -15.92 19.41 -6.15
CA GLY A 782 -16.83 19.39 -5.01
C GLY A 782 -16.49 20.44 -3.93
N GLY A 783 -15.94 21.59 -4.35
CA GLY A 783 -15.56 22.69 -3.48
C GLY A 783 -14.29 22.46 -2.65
N ARG A 784 -13.49 21.43 -2.92
CA ARG A 784 -12.33 21.09 -2.06
C ARG A 784 -11.13 20.57 -2.86
N LEU A 785 -9.96 20.71 -2.25
CA LEU A 785 -8.71 20.06 -2.65
C LEU A 785 -7.79 19.85 -1.44
N VAL A 786 -6.82 18.96 -1.56
CA VAL A 786 -5.73 18.76 -0.61
C VAL A 786 -4.39 19.13 -1.27
N ALA A 787 -3.53 19.79 -0.51
CA ALA A 787 -2.14 20.00 -0.86
C ALA A 787 -1.25 19.16 0.04
N TYR A 788 -0.32 18.44 -0.55
CA TYR A 788 0.68 17.64 0.15
C TYR A 788 1.94 18.48 0.36
N ILE A 789 2.36 18.60 1.62
CA ILE A 789 3.42 19.51 2.05
C ILE A 789 4.54 18.71 2.71
N GLN A 790 5.77 19.09 2.43
CA GLN A 790 6.96 18.58 3.12
C GLN A 790 7.71 19.75 3.77
N PRO A 791 7.70 19.86 5.11
CA PRO A 791 8.48 20.87 5.81
C PRO A 791 9.96 20.81 5.44
N GLU A 792 10.60 21.97 5.29
CA GLU A 792 12.05 22.06 5.09
C GLU A 792 12.79 21.66 6.37
N GLU A 793 13.99 21.11 6.21
CA GLU A 793 14.79 20.67 7.35
C GLU A 793 15.17 21.86 8.26
N GLY A 794 15.06 21.66 9.57
CA GLY A 794 15.34 22.73 10.55
C GLY A 794 14.23 23.79 10.67
N THR A 795 13.18 23.73 9.88
CA THR A 795 12.06 24.67 9.98
C THR A 795 11.13 24.25 11.12
N THR A 796 10.86 25.20 12.03
CA THR A 796 9.92 25.01 13.15
C THR A 796 8.52 25.49 12.84
N MET A 797 8.37 26.27 11.76
CA MET A 797 7.11 26.87 11.35
C MET A 797 7.06 27.04 9.84
N PHE A 798 5.93 26.77 9.23
CA PHE A 798 5.69 27.09 7.84
C PHE A 798 4.31 27.70 7.63
N THR A 799 4.13 28.45 6.54
CA THR A 799 2.90 29.15 6.20
C THR A 799 2.40 28.74 4.83
N VAL A 800 1.10 28.49 4.71
CA VAL A 800 0.41 28.26 3.45
C VAL A 800 -0.66 29.32 3.28
N ARG A 801 -0.61 30.05 2.15
CA ARG A 801 -1.63 31.01 1.74
C ARG A 801 -2.33 30.51 0.50
N ALA A 802 -3.64 30.43 0.55
CA ALA A 802 -4.51 30.11 -0.58
C ALA A 802 -5.18 31.37 -1.10
N SER A 803 -5.26 31.50 -2.42
CA SER A 803 -5.96 32.59 -3.10
C SER A 803 -6.74 32.04 -4.29
N SER A 804 -7.86 32.68 -4.63
CA SER A 804 -8.70 32.39 -5.80
C SER A 804 -9.29 33.69 -6.32
N PRO A 805 -9.49 33.84 -7.64
CA PRO A 805 -10.16 35.01 -8.18
C PRO A 805 -11.55 35.23 -7.54
N PHE A 806 -11.82 36.45 -7.14
CA PHE A 806 -13.11 36.90 -6.59
C PHE A 806 -13.52 36.28 -5.24
N LEU A 807 -12.62 35.53 -4.55
CA LEU A 807 -12.87 34.97 -3.23
C LEU A 807 -11.91 35.57 -2.20
N GLU A 808 -12.38 35.65 -0.95
CA GLU A 808 -11.49 35.95 0.16
C GLU A 808 -10.46 34.83 0.34
N GLY A 809 -9.18 35.21 0.43
CA GLY A 809 -8.09 34.24 0.60
C GLY A 809 -7.99 33.68 2.01
N GLY A 810 -7.47 32.46 2.14
CA GLY A 810 -7.17 31.82 3.41
C GLY A 810 -5.68 31.75 3.70
N THR A 811 -5.30 31.81 4.96
CA THR A 811 -3.91 31.62 5.41
C THR A 811 -3.85 30.70 6.61
N LEU A 812 -2.91 29.77 6.59
CA LEU A 812 -2.66 28.82 7.67
C LEU A 812 -1.18 28.87 8.04
N THR A 813 -0.89 28.99 9.33
CA THR A 813 0.45 28.86 9.89
C THR A 813 0.49 27.60 10.76
N ILE A 814 1.47 26.75 10.52
CA ILE A 814 1.64 25.47 11.21
C ILE A 814 2.97 25.50 11.96
N ASN A 815 2.91 25.32 13.28
CA ASN A 815 4.06 25.11 14.14
C ASN A 815 4.35 23.61 14.21
N ARG A 816 5.63 23.25 14.17
CA ARG A 816 6.09 21.85 14.13
C ARG A 816 6.51 21.35 15.52
#